data_d1ac19f076f055c4cd9403cbd1a72365
#
_entry.id   d1ac19f076f055c4cd9403cbd1a72365
#
_cell.length_a   1.000
_cell.length_b   1.000
_cell.length_c   1.000
_cell.angle_alpha   90.00
_cell.angle_beta   90.00
_cell.angle_gamma   90.00
#
_symmetry.space_group_name_H-M   'P 1'
#
loop_
_entity.id
_entity.type
_entity.pdbx_description
1 polymer ?
#
loop_
_entity_poly.entity_id
_entity_poly.type
_entity_poly.pdbx_seq_one_letter_code
_entity_poly.pdbx_strand_id
1 'polypeptide(L)'
;PADRRYRYPFISCCRCGPRYSIATHEPFSRAGTTLAGFPLCAACEGEFRDPANRRFHAETIGCWQCGPRLRLLAADGTPLLDALPVAPSFNPASCSHAPEPANGADPAPFADPLREAVALLRQGAILALQGVGGFQLLALAQHATAVAALRERKQRPHKPLALLVDDPSRLRALLQPSQAELQALRDPAAPIVLLPCPARVHAALLPGVAPGAPALGVMLPASPLHWLLAREVGEPLVATSGNRSGEPLCLDPDEAVQRLAGIADAFLVHTRPITRRLDESVLQVVDGRPALLRRSRGYAPQPLELPEAGAAAARRPESEPSFAAGPLADQAPGGEAASPDHPAAAERSAACQDDLARDDGRSRGDLLPMGHGMAPGQPALAALLALGGDLKAAPALALRDRVWPAPHLGDLEDRRCQRLLEQGLDGLAARWGDELAALLGDGHPESLGRQLAARWPRKVPWIGVQHHLAHALSVVAEQRLELPLLALCADGLGYGAPELGHQPRLWGCELLWITASGAERLASLRPMPLAGGDQAQREPRRLALGLLAQLGAEGLHHPGAKATLEAFAPAERRLLLQALAANLNCPFSSSLGRLFDAVASILDLCPVLSHEGPSGLLLQGLACDGQPTVARNVVESARNVVEPSPKSDAKEPTADAPTIGQPVTAPTDPRRFAAANPGDGMSQEGLTPYPLPLRPAPGLPLGWLDWEPLLRDLLADRAEGQPPAASAARFHLGLSRGLAELLLHAAGPRGCHQVVLAGGCFQNALLLRQLLEQLRAAGLRPHWGQQLPCNDGGLALGQIWAARLGVSITPAEGSRVDV
;
A
#
# COMPACT_ATOMS: atom_id res chain seq x y z
N PRO A 1 18.14 -32.81 1.20
CA PRO A 1 19.61 -32.68 1.14
C PRO A 1 20.23 -33.34 -0.09
N ALA A 2 19.70 -34.49 -0.53
CA ALA A 2 20.22 -35.22 -1.70
C ALA A 2 19.87 -34.60 -3.07
N ASP A 3 18.93 -33.64 -3.15
CA ASP A 3 18.57 -32.97 -4.42
C ASP A 3 19.68 -32.02 -4.88
N ARG A 4 20.03 -32.05 -6.15
CA ARG A 4 21.07 -31.18 -6.76
C ARG A 4 20.77 -29.68 -6.67
N ARG A 5 19.55 -29.29 -6.31
CA ARG A 5 19.10 -27.91 -6.07
C ARG A 5 18.91 -27.62 -4.58
N TYR A 6 19.32 -28.53 -3.70
CA TYR A 6 19.20 -28.28 -2.26
C TYR A 6 19.85 -26.93 -1.92
N ARG A 7 19.10 -26.05 -1.21
CA ARG A 7 19.48 -24.68 -0.84
C ARG A 7 19.78 -23.74 -2.03
N TYR A 8 19.46 -24.13 -3.28
CA TYR A 8 19.66 -23.23 -4.42
C TYR A 8 18.66 -22.06 -4.36
N PRO A 9 19.14 -20.77 -4.24
CA PRO A 9 18.27 -19.61 -3.93
C PRO A 9 17.41 -19.15 -5.10
N PHE A 10 17.58 -19.72 -6.31
CA PHE A 10 16.86 -19.34 -7.53
C PHE A 10 16.01 -20.49 -8.06
N ILE A 11 15.61 -21.45 -7.22
CA ILE A 11 14.56 -22.43 -7.56
C ILE A 11 13.29 -21.66 -7.87
N SER A 12 12.62 -21.98 -8.97
CA SER A 12 11.33 -21.41 -9.38
C SER A 12 10.25 -22.46 -9.34
N CYS A 13 9.04 -22.07 -8.99
CA CYS A 13 7.85 -22.87 -9.20
C CYS A 13 7.63 -23.06 -10.73
N CYS A 14 7.18 -24.26 -11.15
CA CYS A 14 6.92 -24.52 -12.56
C CYS A 14 5.73 -23.71 -13.10
N ARG A 15 4.77 -23.34 -12.24
CA ARG A 15 3.56 -22.57 -12.60
C ARG A 15 3.71 -21.06 -12.43
N CYS A 16 4.54 -20.60 -11.49
CA CYS A 16 4.80 -19.19 -11.22
C CYS A 16 6.31 -18.94 -11.12
N GLY A 17 6.73 -17.87 -10.49
CA GLY A 17 8.13 -17.47 -10.37
C GLY A 17 8.33 -16.10 -11.02
N PRO A 18 9.55 -15.61 -11.13
CA PRO A 18 9.81 -14.30 -11.72
C PRO A 18 9.46 -14.34 -13.22
N ARG A 19 8.57 -13.46 -13.64
CA ARG A 19 8.18 -13.29 -15.05
C ARG A 19 8.33 -11.83 -15.46
N TYR A 20 7.49 -10.95 -14.94
CA TYR A 20 7.47 -9.54 -15.28
C TYR A 20 8.84 -8.85 -15.11
N SER A 21 9.54 -9.13 -14.01
CA SER A 21 10.83 -8.50 -13.69
C SER A 21 12.02 -9.04 -14.49
N ILE A 22 11.86 -10.15 -15.21
CA ILE A 22 12.95 -10.77 -16.00
C ILE A 22 12.64 -10.86 -17.50
N ALA A 23 11.41 -10.66 -17.92
CA ALA A 23 11.03 -10.69 -19.33
C ALA A 23 11.64 -9.51 -20.10
N THR A 24 12.27 -9.78 -21.24
CA THR A 24 12.87 -8.79 -22.16
C THR A 24 11.97 -8.54 -23.36
N HIS A 25 11.33 -9.57 -23.87
CA HIS A 25 10.37 -9.52 -24.99
C HIS A 25 9.42 -10.70 -24.93
N GLU A 26 8.41 -10.69 -25.76
CA GLU A 26 7.41 -11.77 -25.90
C GLU A 26 7.71 -12.64 -27.12
N PRO A 27 7.25 -13.91 -27.12
CA PRO A 27 6.54 -14.60 -26.05
C PRO A 27 7.43 -14.89 -24.84
N PHE A 28 6.82 -15.15 -23.65
CA PHE A 28 7.57 -15.53 -22.46
C PHE A 28 8.22 -16.90 -22.68
N SER A 29 9.51 -16.88 -23.01
CA SER A 29 10.38 -18.03 -23.19
C SER A 29 11.71 -17.76 -22.52
N ARG A 30 12.54 -18.77 -22.30
CA ARG A 30 13.88 -18.56 -21.72
C ARG A 30 14.70 -17.56 -22.54
N ALA A 31 14.64 -17.66 -23.88
CA ALA A 31 15.30 -16.71 -24.79
C ALA A 31 14.74 -15.29 -24.66
N GLY A 32 13.44 -15.14 -24.34
CA GLY A 32 12.76 -13.87 -24.10
C GLY A 32 12.91 -13.34 -22.68
N THR A 33 13.85 -13.84 -21.89
CA THR A 33 14.12 -13.40 -20.52
C THR A 33 15.60 -13.13 -20.27
N THR A 34 15.95 -12.49 -19.16
CA THR A 34 17.33 -12.31 -18.69
C THR A 34 18.06 -13.64 -18.42
N LEU A 35 17.34 -14.78 -18.44
CA LEU A 35 17.94 -16.11 -18.30
C LEU A 35 18.49 -16.66 -19.62
N ALA A 36 18.32 -15.98 -20.75
CA ALA A 36 18.98 -16.28 -22.01
C ALA A 36 20.52 -16.37 -21.87
N GLY A 37 21.09 -15.51 -21.00
CA GLY A 37 22.52 -15.51 -20.67
C GLY A 37 22.98 -16.70 -19.79
N PHE A 38 22.09 -17.64 -19.41
CA PHE A 38 22.39 -18.79 -18.56
C PHE A 38 22.08 -20.10 -19.29
N PRO A 39 22.99 -20.61 -20.16
CA PRO A 39 22.78 -21.87 -20.89
C PRO A 39 22.55 -23.02 -19.92
N LEU A 40 21.59 -23.89 -20.22
CA LEU A 40 21.26 -25.02 -19.36
C LEU A 40 22.38 -26.08 -19.37
N CYS A 41 22.67 -26.66 -18.22
CA CYS A 41 23.50 -27.85 -18.13
C CYS A 41 22.70 -29.07 -18.64
N ALA A 42 23.40 -30.16 -19.04
CA ALA A 42 22.76 -31.34 -19.59
C ALA A 42 21.60 -31.90 -18.73
N ALA A 43 21.76 -31.89 -17.40
CA ALA A 43 20.70 -32.37 -16.49
C ALA A 43 19.48 -31.44 -16.45
N CYS A 44 19.66 -30.12 -16.51
CA CYS A 44 18.54 -29.18 -16.57
C CYS A 44 17.87 -29.18 -17.94
N GLU A 45 18.65 -29.35 -19.02
CA GLU A 45 18.14 -29.47 -20.38
C GLU A 45 17.29 -30.75 -20.55
N GLY A 46 17.76 -31.87 -19.98
CA GLY A 46 17.00 -33.12 -19.97
C GLY A 46 15.64 -32.96 -19.28
N GLU A 47 15.61 -32.36 -18.06
CA GLU A 47 14.36 -32.09 -17.35
C GLU A 47 13.44 -31.13 -18.11
N PHE A 48 14.01 -30.13 -18.79
CA PHE A 48 13.27 -29.12 -19.55
C PHE A 48 12.57 -29.69 -20.76
N ARG A 49 13.17 -30.72 -21.40
CA ARG A 49 12.66 -31.33 -22.62
C ARG A 49 11.82 -32.61 -22.39
N ASP A 50 11.86 -33.18 -21.20
CA ASP A 50 11.15 -34.41 -20.86
C ASP A 50 9.68 -34.09 -20.52
N PRO A 51 8.68 -34.52 -21.35
CA PRO A 51 7.27 -34.29 -21.09
C PRO A 51 6.77 -34.94 -19.78
N ALA A 52 7.44 -36.01 -19.31
CA ALA A 52 7.08 -36.66 -18.05
C ALA A 52 7.62 -35.95 -16.81
N ASN A 53 8.50 -34.96 -16.97
CA ASN A 53 9.10 -34.22 -15.87
C ASN A 53 8.27 -33.00 -15.49
N ARG A 54 8.06 -32.78 -14.20
CA ARG A 54 7.35 -31.59 -13.70
C ARG A 54 7.97 -30.26 -14.14
N ARG A 55 9.20 -30.24 -14.64
CA ARG A 55 9.91 -29.07 -15.14
C ARG A 55 9.93 -28.95 -16.65
N PHE A 56 9.11 -29.77 -17.32
CA PHE A 56 8.89 -29.65 -18.76
C PHE A 56 8.48 -28.22 -19.13
N HIS A 57 9.23 -27.56 -20.02
CA HIS A 57 9.05 -26.15 -20.40
C HIS A 57 9.01 -25.14 -19.23
N ALA A 58 9.65 -25.45 -18.08
CA ALA A 58 9.82 -24.50 -17.01
C ALA A 58 10.93 -23.48 -17.38
N GLU A 59 10.56 -22.38 -18.03
CA GLU A 59 11.49 -21.40 -18.62
C GLU A 59 12.50 -20.82 -17.62
N THR A 60 12.15 -20.76 -16.34
CA THR A 60 13.01 -20.28 -15.27
C THR A 60 13.87 -21.36 -14.59
N ILE A 61 13.94 -22.57 -15.16
CA ILE A 61 14.74 -23.67 -14.61
C ILE A 61 16.23 -23.32 -14.51
N GLY A 62 16.87 -23.76 -13.44
CA GLY A 62 18.30 -23.62 -13.22
C GLY A 62 18.77 -24.42 -12.01
N CYS A 63 20.05 -24.51 -11.82
CA CYS A 63 20.68 -25.15 -10.65
C CYS A 63 22.03 -24.46 -10.36
N TRP A 64 22.76 -24.92 -9.33
CA TRP A 64 24.07 -24.38 -8.97
C TRP A 64 25.08 -24.34 -10.13
N GLN A 65 24.96 -25.23 -11.10
CA GLN A 65 25.87 -25.30 -12.25
C GLN A 65 25.52 -24.27 -13.34
N CYS A 66 24.24 -24.12 -13.68
CA CYS A 66 23.80 -23.38 -14.86
C CYS A 66 22.92 -22.14 -14.59
N GLY A 67 22.55 -21.89 -13.35
CA GLY A 67 21.69 -20.75 -13.03
C GLY A 67 22.43 -19.59 -12.36
N PRO A 68 21.69 -18.55 -11.98
CA PRO A 68 22.22 -17.39 -11.29
C PRO A 68 22.95 -17.74 -9.98
N ARG A 69 23.87 -16.87 -9.57
CA ARG A 69 24.71 -17.04 -8.36
C ARG A 69 24.60 -15.81 -7.46
N LEU A 70 24.82 -16.02 -6.17
CA LEU A 70 24.94 -14.94 -5.17
C LEU A 70 26.38 -14.41 -5.09
N ARG A 71 26.49 -13.13 -4.75
CA ARG A 71 27.74 -12.44 -4.40
C ARG A 71 27.45 -11.56 -3.19
N LEU A 72 28.41 -11.42 -2.30
CA LEU A 72 28.33 -10.48 -1.19
C LEU A 72 29.38 -9.38 -1.39
N LEU A 73 28.92 -8.13 -1.39
CA LEU A 73 29.75 -6.95 -1.57
C LEU A 73 29.78 -6.13 -0.28
N ALA A 74 30.89 -5.48 -0.02
CA ALA A 74 31.03 -4.47 1.03
C ALA A 74 30.26 -3.19 0.68
N ALA A 75 30.25 -2.24 1.60
CA ALA A 75 29.55 -0.95 1.44
C ALA A 75 30.07 -0.12 0.24
N ASP A 76 31.33 -0.30 -0.14
CA ASP A 76 32.00 0.36 -1.29
C ASP A 76 31.83 -0.42 -2.61
N GLY A 77 31.14 -1.56 -2.60
CA GLY A 77 30.93 -2.44 -3.75
C GLY A 77 32.05 -3.44 -4.00
N THR A 78 33.11 -3.44 -3.18
CA THR A 78 34.18 -4.45 -3.29
C THR A 78 33.66 -5.83 -2.89
N PRO A 79 34.03 -6.91 -3.62
CA PRO A 79 33.61 -8.26 -3.24
C PRO A 79 34.15 -8.65 -1.87
N LEU A 80 33.24 -8.95 -0.92
CA LEU A 80 33.59 -9.64 0.34
C LEU A 80 33.69 -11.14 0.09
N LEU A 81 32.75 -11.67 -0.70
CA LEU A 81 32.71 -13.07 -1.11
C LEU A 81 32.12 -13.14 -2.53
N ASP A 82 32.93 -13.67 -3.45
CA ASP A 82 32.45 -14.05 -4.76
C ASP A 82 31.73 -15.42 -4.73
N ALA A 83 30.83 -15.62 -5.67
CA ALA A 83 30.23 -16.93 -5.87
C ALA A 83 31.35 -17.98 -6.03
N LEU A 84 31.23 -19.08 -5.30
CA LEU A 84 32.17 -20.21 -5.37
C LEU A 84 32.53 -20.54 -6.82
N PRO A 85 33.81 -20.77 -7.13
CA PRO A 85 34.20 -21.35 -8.40
C PRO A 85 33.40 -22.62 -8.61
N VAL A 86 33.03 -22.90 -9.86
CA VAL A 86 32.35 -24.15 -10.25
C VAL A 86 33.16 -25.29 -9.66
N ALA A 87 32.58 -26.11 -8.78
CA ALA A 87 33.24 -27.35 -8.38
C ALA A 87 33.64 -28.10 -9.64
N PRO A 88 34.89 -28.52 -9.77
CA PRO A 88 35.37 -29.18 -10.98
C PRO A 88 34.45 -30.38 -11.24
N SER A 89 33.80 -30.35 -12.40
CA SER A 89 32.98 -31.40 -13.01
C SER A 89 32.34 -32.40 -12.04
N PHE A 90 31.11 -32.10 -11.60
CA PHE A 90 30.23 -33.11 -11.02
C PHE A 90 29.97 -34.18 -12.10
N ASN A 91 30.67 -35.30 -12.01
CA ASN A 91 30.48 -36.44 -12.93
C ASN A 91 29.26 -37.21 -12.45
N PRO A 92 28.14 -37.25 -13.20
CA PRO A 92 26.92 -37.96 -12.79
C PRO A 92 27.13 -39.45 -12.66
N ALA A 93 28.18 -40.03 -13.21
CA ALA A 93 28.51 -41.47 -13.11
C ALA A 93 29.12 -41.84 -11.73
N SER A 94 29.54 -40.91 -10.91
CA SER A 94 30.15 -41.19 -9.60
C SER A 94 29.21 -41.10 -8.40
N CYS A 95 27.91 -40.91 -8.62
CA CYS A 95 26.89 -40.78 -7.56
C CYS A 95 26.38 -42.09 -6.97
N SER A 96 26.99 -43.24 -7.24
CA SER A 96 26.54 -44.47 -6.63
C SER A 96 27.06 -44.73 -5.19
N HIS A 97 28.04 -43.97 -4.72
CA HIS A 97 28.51 -44.07 -3.34
C HIS A 97 29.02 -42.67 -2.89
N ALA A 98 28.14 -41.83 -2.34
CA ALA A 98 28.64 -40.74 -1.49
C ALA A 98 29.04 -41.40 -0.14
N PRO A 99 30.27 -41.25 0.34
CA PRO A 99 30.58 -41.66 1.71
C PRO A 99 29.70 -40.87 2.65
N GLU A 100 29.01 -41.53 3.58
CA GLU A 100 28.40 -40.90 4.74
C GLU A 100 29.49 -40.06 5.45
N PRO A 101 29.19 -38.82 5.85
CA PRO A 101 30.17 -38.05 6.62
C PRO A 101 30.39 -38.77 7.95
N ALA A 102 31.58 -39.34 8.10
CA ALA A 102 32.04 -39.84 9.38
C ALA A 102 32.09 -38.64 10.36
N ASN A 103 31.30 -38.75 11.40
CA ASN A 103 31.28 -37.87 12.55
C ASN A 103 30.94 -36.40 12.28
N GLY A 104 29.67 -36.04 12.20
CA GLY A 104 29.06 -34.72 12.58
C GLY A 104 29.83 -33.42 12.23
N ALA A 105 30.88 -33.50 11.42
CA ALA A 105 31.60 -32.33 10.95
C ALA A 105 30.94 -31.83 9.67
N ASP A 106 30.35 -30.64 9.71
CA ASP A 106 30.00 -29.86 8.51
C ASP A 106 31.21 -29.85 7.57
N PRO A 107 31.06 -30.13 6.26
CA PRO A 107 32.14 -30.02 5.31
C PRO A 107 32.75 -28.62 5.46
N ALA A 108 34.08 -28.54 5.43
CA ALA A 108 34.90 -27.35 5.63
C ALA A 108 34.27 -26.08 4.99
N PRO A 109 34.35 -24.92 5.63
CA PRO A 109 33.53 -23.74 5.31
C PRO A 109 33.99 -23.18 3.94
N PHE A 110 33.34 -23.62 2.88
CA PHE A 110 33.32 -22.78 1.69
C PHE A 110 32.55 -21.49 2.06
N ALA A 111 33.16 -20.36 1.80
CA ALA A 111 32.60 -19.06 2.05
C ALA A 111 31.25 -18.94 1.33
N ASP A 112 30.15 -19.04 2.07
CA ASP A 112 28.76 -18.98 1.56
C ASP A 112 28.27 -17.53 1.73
N PRO A 113 28.05 -16.77 0.62
CA PRO A 113 27.57 -15.38 0.69
C PRO A 113 26.29 -15.22 1.52
N LEU A 114 25.42 -16.23 1.55
CA LEU A 114 24.20 -16.19 2.35
C LEU A 114 24.48 -16.30 3.85
N ARG A 115 25.35 -17.23 4.26
CA ARG A 115 25.73 -17.41 5.67
C ARG A 115 26.43 -16.17 6.22
N GLU A 116 27.30 -15.55 5.44
CA GLU A 116 28.00 -14.34 5.85
C GLU A 116 27.03 -13.15 5.95
N ALA A 117 26.10 -13.01 5.00
CA ALA A 117 25.02 -12.02 5.09
C ALA A 117 24.15 -12.20 6.35
N VAL A 118 23.87 -13.46 6.75
CA VAL A 118 23.17 -13.77 8.02
C VAL A 118 24.00 -13.35 9.23
N ALA A 119 25.32 -13.60 9.20
CA ALA A 119 26.22 -13.19 10.29
C ALA A 119 26.25 -11.67 10.45
N LEU A 120 26.37 -10.91 9.33
CA LEU A 120 26.31 -9.45 9.34
C LEU A 120 24.99 -8.91 9.91
N LEU A 121 23.86 -9.47 9.48
CA LEU A 121 22.54 -9.08 10.01
C LEU A 121 22.45 -9.31 11.53
N ARG A 122 22.96 -10.44 12.03
CA ARG A 122 23.00 -10.77 13.48
C ARG A 122 23.89 -9.82 14.28
N GLN A 123 24.91 -9.23 13.62
CA GLN A 123 25.78 -8.20 14.22
C GLN A 123 25.14 -6.80 14.17
N GLY A 124 23.95 -6.65 13.62
CA GLY A 124 23.23 -5.38 13.52
C GLY A 124 23.54 -4.57 12.27
N ALA A 125 24.13 -5.17 11.24
CA ALA A 125 24.35 -4.51 9.95
C ALA A 125 23.04 -4.32 9.18
N ILE A 126 23.01 -3.29 8.32
CA ILE A 126 21.96 -3.04 7.34
C ILE A 126 22.37 -3.67 6.02
N LEU A 127 21.64 -4.69 5.58
CA LEU A 127 21.90 -5.43 4.35
C LEU A 127 21.01 -4.93 3.20
N ALA A 128 21.61 -4.57 2.07
CA ALA A 128 20.89 -4.38 0.81
C ALA A 128 20.77 -5.72 0.07
N LEU A 129 19.57 -6.26 -0.02
CA LEU A 129 19.28 -7.53 -0.71
C LEU A 129 18.71 -7.25 -2.09
N GLN A 130 19.31 -7.78 -3.16
CA GLN A 130 18.70 -7.81 -4.48
C GLN A 130 17.62 -8.91 -4.54
N GLY A 131 16.36 -8.50 -4.59
CA GLY A 131 15.20 -9.37 -4.59
C GLY A 131 14.70 -9.76 -5.98
N VAL A 132 13.37 -9.94 -6.11
CA VAL A 132 12.74 -10.32 -7.39
C VAL A 132 12.53 -9.10 -8.29
N GLY A 133 12.14 -7.96 -7.74
CA GLY A 133 11.75 -6.76 -8.47
C GLY A 133 12.64 -5.54 -8.21
N GLY A 134 13.72 -5.70 -7.48
CA GLY A 134 14.65 -4.64 -7.09
C GLY A 134 15.25 -4.90 -5.72
N PHE A 135 15.93 -3.89 -5.18
CA PHE A 135 16.60 -3.99 -3.89
C PHE A 135 15.67 -3.74 -2.71
N GLN A 136 15.98 -4.39 -1.58
CA GLN A 136 15.37 -4.16 -0.28
C GLN A 136 16.48 -3.92 0.76
N LEU A 137 16.24 -3.04 1.73
CA LEU A 137 17.09 -2.85 2.90
C LEU A 137 16.52 -3.67 4.05
N LEU A 138 17.35 -4.52 4.63
CA LEU A 138 17.01 -5.45 5.69
C LEU A 138 17.86 -5.14 6.95
N ALA A 139 17.24 -5.28 8.13
CA ALA A 139 17.93 -5.24 9.43
C ALA A 139 17.15 -6.10 10.43
N LEU A 140 17.78 -6.56 11.51
CA LEU A 140 17.10 -7.25 12.60
C LEU A 140 16.06 -6.33 13.26
N ALA A 141 14.80 -6.75 13.33
CA ALA A 141 13.72 -5.94 13.86
C ALA A 141 13.84 -5.67 15.37
N GLN A 142 14.45 -6.60 16.12
CA GLN A 142 14.68 -6.49 17.56
C GLN A 142 15.95 -5.68 17.90
N HIS A 143 16.79 -5.38 16.91
CA HIS A 143 18.03 -4.62 17.10
C HIS A 143 17.76 -3.11 16.99
N ALA A 144 17.36 -2.48 18.10
CA ALA A 144 16.89 -1.09 18.14
C ALA A 144 17.86 -0.08 17.48
N THR A 145 19.17 -0.26 17.69
CA THR A 145 20.22 0.62 17.09
C THR A 145 20.31 0.44 15.58
N ALA A 146 20.17 -0.78 15.04
CA ALA A 146 20.15 -1.02 13.60
C ALA A 146 18.91 -0.40 12.94
N VAL A 147 17.73 -0.53 13.60
CA VAL A 147 16.49 0.08 13.13
C VAL A 147 16.60 1.61 13.15
N ALA A 148 17.16 2.20 14.23
CA ALA A 148 17.40 3.64 14.34
C ALA A 148 18.37 4.14 13.26
N ALA A 149 19.50 3.44 13.05
CA ALA A 149 20.46 3.78 12.01
C ALA A 149 19.86 3.68 10.60
N LEU A 150 19.05 2.65 10.33
CA LEU A 150 18.32 2.54 9.06
C LEU A 150 17.39 3.73 8.82
N ARG A 151 16.66 4.17 9.85
CA ARG A 151 15.76 5.32 9.75
C ARG A 151 16.51 6.62 9.49
N GLU A 152 17.59 6.87 10.24
CA GLU A 152 18.43 8.04 10.09
C GLU A 152 19.07 8.11 8.71
N ARG A 153 19.79 7.04 8.32
CA ARG A 153 20.52 6.98 7.04
C ARG A 153 19.60 7.07 5.83
N LYS A 154 18.40 6.45 5.92
CA LYS A 154 17.38 6.50 4.86
C LYS A 154 16.55 7.80 4.90
N GLN A 155 16.71 8.64 5.91
CA GLN A 155 15.89 9.85 6.14
C GLN A 155 14.38 9.50 6.18
N ARG A 156 14.05 8.45 6.96
CA ARG A 156 12.68 7.93 7.08
C ARG A 156 12.28 7.84 8.57
N PRO A 157 12.09 9.00 9.26
CA PRO A 157 11.95 9.01 10.72
C PRO A 157 10.67 8.27 11.21
N HIS A 158 9.53 8.43 10.54
CA HIS A 158 8.24 7.99 11.09
C HIS A 158 7.49 6.96 10.25
N LYS A 159 7.69 6.93 8.92
CA LYS A 159 6.93 6.01 8.05
C LYS A 159 7.15 4.55 8.49
N PRO A 160 6.08 3.75 8.72
CA PRO A 160 6.22 2.37 9.17
C PRO A 160 7.12 1.51 8.27
N LEU A 161 7.86 0.60 8.89
CA LEU A 161 8.66 -0.42 8.22
C LEU A 161 7.91 -1.74 8.26
N ALA A 162 8.05 -2.57 7.22
CA ALA A 162 7.45 -3.91 7.19
C ALA A 162 8.36 -4.93 7.85
N LEU A 163 7.78 -6.06 8.27
CA LEU A 163 8.48 -7.23 8.81
C LEU A 163 8.46 -8.36 7.78
N LEU A 164 9.61 -8.96 7.53
CA LEU A 164 9.77 -10.21 6.81
C LEU A 164 9.97 -11.34 7.82
N VAL A 165 9.13 -12.37 7.77
CA VAL A 165 9.21 -13.55 8.63
C VAL A 165 9.09 -14.83 7.79
N ASP A 166 9.80 -15.89 8.17
CA ASP A 166 9.71 -17.18 7.48
C ASP A 166 8.42 -17.95 7.79
N ASP A 167 7.83 -17.71 8.98
CA ASP A 167 6.60 -18.32 9.46
C ASP A 167 5.78 -17.31 10.29
N PRO A 168 4.46 -17.15 10.04
CA PRO A 168 3.59 -16.27 10.82
C PRO A 168 3.55 -16.61 12.31
N SER A 169 3.81 -17.88 12.67
CA SER A 169 3.83 -18.32 14.07
C SER A 169 4.87 -17.60 14.93
N ARG A 170 5.93 -17.04 14.32
CA ARG A 170 6.93 -16.23 15.03
C ARG A 170 6.39 -14.94 15.63
N LEU A 171 5.27 -14.47 15.10
CA LEU A 171 4.62 -13.24 15.54
C LEU A 171 3.41 -13.48 16.45
N ARG A 172 3.11 -14.74 16.83
CA ARG A 172 1.93 -15.07 17.67
C ARG A 172 1.95 -14.39 19.04
N ALA A 173 3.12 -14.09 19.57
CA ALA A 173 3.24 -13.35 20.83
C ALA A 173 2.86 -11.86 20.69
N LEU A 174 2.93 -11.31 19.46
CA LEU A 174 2.67 -9.91 19.12
C LEU A 174 1.31 -9.72 18.46
N LEU A 175 0.88 -10.69 17.64
CA LEU A 175 -0.23 -10.56 16.72
C LEU A 175 -1.16 -11.77 16.81
N GLN A 176 -2.44 -11.50 16.74
CA GLN A 176 -3.49 -12.51 16.63
C GLN A 176 -4.24 -12.32 15.32
N PRO A 177 -3.63 -12.68 14.17
CA PRO A 177 -4.25 -12.48 12.88
C PRO A 177 -5.52 -13.32 12.72
N SER A 178 -6.55 -12.74 12.16
CA SER A 178 -7.78 -13.42 11.76
C SER A 178 -7.51 -14.46 10.66
N GLN A 179 -8.46 -15.35 10.41
CA GLN A 179 -8.34 -16.34 9.34
C GLN A 179 -8.17 -15.66 7.95
N ALA A 180 -8.87 -14.56 7.70
CA ALA A 180 -8.75 -13.80 6.45
C ALA A 180 -7.36 -13.16 6.29
N GLU A 181 -6.79 -12.61 7.37
CA GLU A 181 -5.42 -12.07 7.37
C GLU A 181 -4.37 -13.16 7.16
N LEU A 182 -4.53 -14.33 7.80
CA LEU A 182 -3.65 -15.49 7.58
C LEU A 182 -3.74 -15.99 6.13
N GLN A 183 -4.93 -16.00 5.54
CA GLN A 183 -5.11 -16.35 4.14
C GLN A 183 -4.42 -15.34 3.22
N ALA A 184 -4.57 -14.04 3.48
CA ALA A 184 -3.90 -12.98 2.74
C ALA A 184 -2.36 -13.06 2.85
N LEU A 185 -1.81 -13.36 4.05
CA LEU A 185 -0.37 -13.58 4.23
C LEU A 185 0.17 -14.77 3.42
N ARG A 186 -0.63 -15.83 3.27
CA ARG A 186 -0.26 -17.05 2.54
C ARG A 186 -0.50 -16.99 1.04
N ASP A 187 -1.04 -15.87 0.56
CA ASP A 187 -1.22 -15.66 -0.88
C ASP A 187 0.13 -15.78 -1.62
N PRO A 188 0.21 -16.50 -2.75
CA PRO A 188 1.43 -16.61 -3.55
C PRO A 188 2.04 -15.28 -4.00
N ALA A 189 1.25 -14.20 -4.05
CA ALA A 189 1.74 -12.83 -4.26
C ALA A 189 2.66 -12.35 -3.14
N ALA A 190 2.60 -12.99 -1.95
CA ALA A 190 3.34 -12.63 -0.74
C ALA A 190 3.29 -11.11 -0.45
N PRO A 191 2.09 -10.52 -0.31
CA PRO A 191 1.95 -9.09 -0.06
C PRO A 191 2.41 -8.71 1.35
N ILE A 192 2.65 -7.43 1.57
CA ILE A 192 2.69 -6.85 2.92
C ILE A 192 1.25 -6.74 3.40
N VAL A 193 0.88 -7.48 4.44
CA VAL A 193 -0.43 -7.42 5.08
C VAL A 193 -0.32 -6.57 6.35
N LEU A 194 -1.15 -5.54 6.47
CA LEU A 194 -1.23 -4.72 7.68
C LEU A 194 -2.06 -5.47 8.73
N LEU A 195 -1.39 -5.98 9.75
CA LEU A 195 -2.01 -6.73 10.85
C LEU A 195 -2.23 -5.81 12.04
N PRO A 196 -3.45 -5.70 12.58
CA PRO A 196 -3.74 -4.90 13.76
C PRO A 196 -2.81 -5.27 14.92
N CYS A 197 -2.17 -4.27 15.50
CA CYS A 197 -1.29 -4.41 16.64
C CYS A 197 -1.30 -3.11 17.44
N PRO A 198 -1.70 -3.14 18.72
CA PRO A 198 -1.67 -1.94 19.55
C PRO A 198 -0.28 -1.30 19.57
N ALA A 199 -0.21 0.03 19.40
CA ALA A 199 1.07 0.75 19.26
C ALA A 199 1.95 0.54 20.51
N ARG A 200 1.35 0.43 21.70
CA ARG A 200 2.04 0.12 22.98
C ARG A 200 2.76 -1.24 22.96
N VAL A 201 2.17 -2.24 22.30
CA VAL A 201 2.72 -3.60 22.26
C VAL A 201 3.93 -3.66 21.34
N HIS A 202 3.81 -3.18 20.10
CA HIS A 202 4.94 -3.23 19.18
C HIS A 202 6.04 -2.22 19.53
N ALA A 203 5.71 -1.08 20.16
CA ALA A 203 6.73 -0.13 20.62
C ALA A 203 7.61 -0.71 21.71
N ALA A 204 7.07 -1.56 22.59
CA ALA A 204 7.82 -2.23 23.65
C ALA A 204 8.74 -3.36 23.13
N LEU A 205 8.28 -4.11 22.13
CA LEU A 205 8.94 -5.33 21.65
C LEU A 205 9.77 -5.09 20.37
N LEU A 206 9.37 -4.11 19.54
CA LEU A 206 10.01 -3.77 18.27
C LEU A 206 10.15 -2.24 18.16
N PRO A 207 10.98 -1.63 19.02
CA PRO A 207 11.09 -0.17 19.09
C PRO A 207 11.52 0.41 17.75
N GLY A 208 10.81 1.45 17.32
CA GLY A 208 11.11 2.14 16.07
C GLY A 208 10.61 1.45 14.78
N VAL A 209 10.00 0.26 14.80
CA VAL A 209 9.52 -0.41 13.57
C VAL A 209 8.29 0.28 12.97
N ALA A 210 7.31 0.65 13.76
CA ALA A 210 6.09 1.32 13.28
C ALA A 210 5.58 2.39 14.27
N PRO A 211 6.31 3.50 14.49
CA PRO A 211 5.97 4.48 15.54
C PRO A 211 4.54 5.01 15.38
N GLY A 212 3.72 4.87 16.42
CA GLY A 212 2.35 5.36 16.47
C GLY A 212 1.35 4.67 15.54
N ALA A 213 1.77 3.68 14.76
CA ALA A 213 0.89 2.99 13.83
C ALA A 213 -0.04 1.98 14.55
N PRO A 214 -1.32 1.83 14.13
CA PRO A 214 -2.26 0.87 14.71
C PRO A 214 -2.04 -0.57 14.22
N ALA A 215 -1.09 -0.79 13.33
CA ALA A 215 -0.85 -2.07 12.68
C ALA A 215 0.64 -2.25 12.32
N LEU A 216 1.08 -3.49 12.25
CA LEU A 216 2.37 -3.89 11.68
C LEU A 216 2.19 -4.45 10.27
N GLY A 217 2.98 -3.97 9.32
CA GLY A 217 3.09 -4.58 8.00
C GLY A 217 3.91 -5.86 8.09
N VAL A 218 3.35 -7.00 7.72
CA VAL A 218 4.03 -8.30 7.74
C VAL A 218 3.98 -8.93 6.36
N MET A 219 5.08 -9.51 5.91
CA MET A 219 5.13 -10.30 4.68
C MET A 219 5.87 -11.61 4.88
N LEU A 220 5.47 -12.61 4.09
CA LEU A 220 6.18 -13.87 3.95
C LEU A 220 7.20 -13.80 2.80
N PRO A 221 8.19 -14.70 2.75
CA PRO A 221 9.19 -14.74 1.70
C PRO A 221 8.59 -14.88 0.30
N ALA A 222 8.86 -13.92 -0.57
CA ALA A 222 8.40 -13.92 -1.96
C ALA A 222 9.27 -14.78 -2.90
N SER A 223 10.44 -15.22 -2.45
CA SER A 223 11.37 -16.04 -3.23
C SER A 223 12.13 -17.01 -2.34
N PRO A 224 12.73 -18.07 -2.92
CA PRO A 224 13.57 -18.99 -2.16
C PRO A 224 14.76 -18.28 -1.47
N LEU A 225 15.32 -17.24 -2.07
CA LEU A 225 16.37 -16.42 -1.46
C LEU A 225 15.88 -15.77 -0.16
N HIS A 226 14.72 -15.11 -0.19
CA HIS A 226 14.13 -14.50 1.00
C HIS A 226 13.80 -15.56 2.07
N TRP A 227 13.31 -16.73 1.63
CA TRP A 227 12.98 -17.82 2.55
C TRP A 227 14.23 -18.38 3.25
N LEU A 228 15.32 -18.64 2.48
CA LEU A 228 16.57 -19.12 3.03
C LEU A 228 17.14 -18.10 4.03
N LEU A 229 17.18 -16.81 3.67
CA LEU A 229 17.71 -15.76 4.52
C LEU A 229 16.89 -15.64 5.81
N ALA A 230 15.56 -15.49 5.73
CA ALA A 230 14.68 -15.35 6.90
C ALA A 230 14.73 -16.57 7.80
N ARG A 231 14.78 -17.78 7.23
CA ARG A 231 14.88 -19.05 7.94
C ARG A 231 16.19 -19.19 8.71
N GLU A 232 17.31 -18.80 8.08
CA GLU A 232 18.63 -18.90 8.72
C GLU A 232 18.85 -17.80 9.77
N VAL A 233 18.34 -16.60 9.55
CA VAL A 233 18.34 -15.55 10.57
C VAL A 233 17.52 -16.01 11.79
N GLY A 234 16.36 -16.62 11.57
CA GLY A 234 15.51 -17.17 12.62
C GLY A 234 14.69 -16.15 13.41
N GLU A 235 14.84 -14.86 13.12
CA GLU A 235 14.17 -13.73 13.79
C GLU A 235 13.50 -12.82 12.76
N PRO A 236 12.49 -12.02 13.16
CA PRO A 236 11.87 -11.05 12.25
C PRO A 236 12.89 -10.02 11.72
N LEU A 237 12.87 -9.80 10.42
CA LEU A 237 13.66 -8.77 9.75
C LEU A 237 12.79 -7.58 9.42
N VAL A 238 13.25 -6.38 9.72
CA VAL A 238 12.73 -5.17 9.08
C VAL A 238 13.05 -5.25 7.59
N ALA A 239 12.07 -4.92 6.74
CA ALA A 239 12.25 -4.83 5.31
C ALA A 239 11.66 -3.50 4.78
N THR A 240 12.44 -2.79 4.01
CA THR A 240 12.01 -1.58 3.30
C THR A 240 12.60 -1.52 1.91
N SER A 241 11.98 -0.78 0.99
CA SER A 241 12.44 -0.60 -0.38
C SER A 241 13.91 -0.12 -0.46
N GLY A 242 14.71 -0.67 -1.38
CA GLY A 242 16.10 -0.29 -1.62
C GLY A 242 16.21 0.94 -2.52
N ASN A 243 15.91 2.11 -1.93
CA ASN A 243 15.92 3.43 -2.55
C ASN A 243 16.14 4.50 -1.48
N ARG A 244 16.49 5.71 -1.86
CA ARG A 244 16.29 6.89 -1.01
C ARG A 244 14.80 7.24 -0.99
N SER A 245 14.36 7.94 0.05
CA SER A 245 12.95 8.30 0.21
C SER A 245 12.43 9.09 -1.00
N GLY A 246 11.30 8.67 -1.59
CA GLY A 246 10.70 9.28 -2.78
C GLY A 246 11.27 8.81 -4.13
N GLU A 247 12.43 8.17 -4.17
CA GLU A 247 13.02 7.66 -5.41
C GLU A 247 12.46 6.28 -5.79
N PRO A 248 12.53 5.86 -7.07
CA PRO A 248 12.22 4.49 -7.47
C PRO A 248 13.30 3.49 -7.01
N LEU A 249 12.93 2.21 -6.88
CA LEU A 249 13.82 1.11 -6.47
C LEU A 249 15.09 1.03 -7.32
N CYS A 250 16.22 0.68 -6.72
CA CYS A 250 17.42 0.25 -7.44
C CYS A 250 17.19 -1.16 -8.03
N LEU A 251 17.68 -1.38 -9.26
CA LEU A 251 17.59 -2.67 -9.94
C LEU A 251 18.97 -3.33 -10.12
N ASP A 252 19.93 -2.52 -10.51
CA ASP A 252 21.28 -2.92 -10.85
C ASP A 252 22.20 -2.82 -9.62
N PRO A 253 23.14 -3.77 -9.42
CA PRO A 253 24.07 -3.74 -8.29
C PRO A 253 24.93 -2.48 -8.23
N ASP A 254 25.44 -2.00 -9.35
CA ASP A 254 26.32 -0.81 -9.38
C ASP A 254 25.50 0.46 -9.07
N GLU A 255 24.29 0.56 -9.61
CA GLU A 255 23.31 1.60 -9.24
C GLU A 255 23.03 1.57 -7.74
N ALA A 256 22.83 0.37 -7.17
CA ALA A 256 22.49 0.21 -5.76
C ALA A 256 23.67 0.63 -4.85
N VAL A 257 24.90 0.22 -5.16
CA VAL A 257 26.09 0.62 -4.42
C VAL A 257 26.22 2.15 -4.39
N GLN A 258 26.02 2.82 -5.52
CA GLN A 258 26.11 4.28 -5.62
C GLN A 258 25.01 4.99 -4.84
N ARG A 259 23.75 4.57 -5.03
CA ARG A 259 22.58 5.28 -4.48
C ARG A 259 22.30 4.96 -3.02
N LEU A 260 22.67 3.76 -2.56
CA LEU A 260 22.52 3.33 -1.18
C LEU A 260 23.81 3.48 -0.38
N ALA A 261 24.83 4.14 -0.94
CA ALA A 261 26.06 4.52 -0.24
C ALA A 261 25.72 5.28 1.06
N GLY A 262 26.32 4.86 2.17
CA GLY A 262 26.07 5.40 3.50
C GLY A 262 24.76 4.94 4.15
N ILE A 263 23.91 4.14 3.45
CA ILE A 263 22.70 3.53 4.02
C ILE A 263 22.97 2.06 4.36
N ALA A 264 23.38 1.25 3.37
CA ALA A 264 23.69 -0.16 3.55
C ALA A 264 25.13 -0.39 3.98
N ASP A 265 25.33 -1.38 4.85
CA ASP A 265 26.67 -1.81 5.30
C ASP A 265 27.24 -2.92 4.40
N ALA A 266 26.36 -3.68 3.73
CA ALA A 266 26.75 -4.71 2.75
C ALA A 266 25.62 -4.93 1.73
N PHE A 267 25.96 -5.58 0.58
CA PHE A 267 25.02 -5.85 -0.50
C PHE A 267 25.05 -7.35 -0.85
N LEU A 268 23.96 -8.06 -0.65
CA LEU A 268 23.75 -9.42 -1.15
C LEU A 268 23.08 -9.34 -2.52
N VAL A 269 23.88 -9.53 -3.58
CA VAL A 269 23.47 -9.38 -4.97
C VAL A 269 23.48 -10.71 -5.70
N HIS A 270 22.88 -10.75 -6.89
CA HIS A 270 22.86 -11.93 -7.74
C HIS A 270 23.14 -11.59 -9.20
N THR A 271 23.62 -12.57 -9.95
CA THR A 271 24.02 -12.41 -11.36
C THR A 271 22.83 -12.36 -12.34
N ARG A 272 21.58 -12.58 -11.91
CA ARG A 272 20.38 -12.49 -12.75
C ARG A 272 19.95 -11.03 -12.88
N PRO A 273 20.00 -10.43 -14.08
CA PRO A 273 19.52 -9.05 -14.27
C PRO A 273 18.01 -8.92 -14.03
N ILE A 274 17.61 -7.76 -13.52
CA ILE A 274 16.22 -7.36 -13.36
C ILE A 274 15.90 -6.29 -14.41
N THR A 275 14.90 -6.52 -15.27
CA THR A 275 14.53 -5.60 -16.35
C THR A 275 13.48 -4.58 -15.94
N ARG A 276 12.60 -4.93 -15.02
CA ARG A 276 11.47 -4.08 -14.58
C ARG A 276 11.34 -4.06 -13.07
N ARG A 277 11.11 -2.86 -12.55
CA ARG A 277 10.84 -2.64 -11.12
C ARG A 277 9.52 -3.27 -10.71
N LEU A 278 9.49 -3.79 -9.50
CA LEU A 278 8.30 -4.40 -8.95
C LEU A 278 8.33 -4.32 -7.41
N ASP A 279 7.65 -3.32 -6.88
CA ASP A 279 7.49 -3.13 -5.44
C ASP A 279 6.63 -4.24 -4.82
N GLU A 280 6.66 -4.39 -3.50
CA GLU A 280 5.70 -5.22 -2.78
C GLU A 280 4.31 -4.61 -2.83
N SER A 281 3.30 -5.45 -3.05
CA SER A 281 1.92 -5.07 -2.83
C SER A 281 1.65 -4.90 -1.33
N VAL A 282 0.76 -3.97 -0.99
CA VAL A 282 0.35 -3.70 0.39
C VAL A 282 -1.15 -3.81 0.47
N LEU A 283 -1.65 -4.54 1.45
CA LEU A 283 -3.07 -4.66 1.71
C LEU A 283 -3.40 -4.68 3.21
N GLN A 284 -4.63 -4.42 3.53
CA GLN A 284 -5.25 -4.66 4.83
C GLN A 284 -6.50 -5.51 4.67
N VAL A 285 -6.98 -6.10 5.74
CA VAL A 285 -8.27 -6.80 5.76
C VAL A 285 -9.29 -5.91 6.47
N VAL A 286 -10.35 -5.56 5.76
CA VAL A 286 -11.47 -4.80 6.31
C VAL A 286 -12.72 -5.62 6.08
N ASP A 287 -13.49 -5.85 7.13
CA ASP A 287 -14.74 -6.61 7.04
C ASP A 287 -14.54 -8.02 6.43
N GLY A 288 -13.47 -8.70 6.84
CA GLY A 288 -13.11 -10.04 6.36
C GLY A 288 -12.62 -10.12 4.91
N ARG A 289 -12.49 -8.99 4.20
CA ARG A 289 -12.08 -8.91 2.80
C ARG A 289 -10.75 -8.18 2.63
N PRO A 290 -9.84 -8.64 1.77
CA PRO A 290 -8.62 -7.91 1.46
C PRO A 290 -8.97 -6.62 0.72
N ALA A 291 -8.27 -5.53 1.08
CA ALA A 291 -8.33 -4.23 0.41
C ALA A 291 -6.89 -3.79 0.08
N LEU A 292 -6.57 -3.65 -1.19
CA LEU A 292 -5.25 -3.21 -1.63
C LEU A 292 -5.04 -1.72 -1.34
N LEU A 293 -3.88 -1.40 -0.76
CA LEU A 293 -3.40 -0.04 -0.56
C LEU A 293 -2.32 0.34 -1.58
N ARG A 294 -1.60 -0.67 -2.09
CA ARG A 294 -0.68 -0.57 -3.21
C ARG A 294 -0.74 -1.85 -4.03
N ARG A 295 -0.99 -1.72 -5.33
CA ARG A 295 -1.05 -2.83 -6.27
C ARG A 295 0.26 -2.92 -7.04
N SER A 296 1.02 -3.99 -6.84
CA SER A 296 2.30 -4.24 -7.50
C SER A 296 2.57 -5.75 -7.58
N ARG A 297 3.67 -6.25 -7.02
CA ARG A 297 4.09 -7.65 -7.13
C ARG A 297 2.95 -8.64 -6.79
N GLY A 298 2.74 -9.59 -7.71
CA GLY A 298 1.75 -10.65 -7.59
C GLY A 298 0.34 -10.27 -8.04
N TYR A 299 0.00 -8.98 -8.07
CA TYR A 299 -1.30 -8.47 -8.53
C TYR A 299 -1.20 -7.74 -9.87
N ALA A 300 -0.17 -6.97 -10.11
CA ALA A 300 0.09 -6.32 -11.39
C ALA A 300 1.12 -7.14 -12.19
N PRO A 301 0.96 -7.25 -13.52
CA PRO A 301 -0.06 -6.66 -14.40
C PRO A 301 -1.28 -7.57 -14.68
N GLN A 302 -1.76 -8.34 -13.70
CA GLN A 302 -2.94 -9.18 -13.93
C GLN A 302 -4.14 -8.33 -14.39
N PRO A 303 -4.86 -8.75 -15.43
CA PRO A 303 -6.00 -8.00 -15.93
C PRO A 303 -7.19 -8.05 -14.97
N LEU A 304 -8.02 -7.01 -15.06
CA LEU A 304 -9.36 -6.96 -14.51
C LEU A 304 -10.35 -7.02 -15.68
N GLU A 305 -11.40 -7.81 -15.53
CA GLU A 305 -12.49 -7.86 -16.50
C GLU A 305 -13.49 -6.74 -16.22
N LEU A 306 -13.82 -5.98 -17.25
CA LEU A 306 -14.84 -4.94 -17.19
C LEU A 306 -16.22 -5.51 -17.44
N PRO A 307 -17.27 -4.91 -16.84
CA PRO A 307 -18.64 -5.20 -17.25
C PRO A 307 -18.87 -4.76 -18.71
N GLU A 308 -19.80 -5.41 -19.39
CA GLU A 308 -20.24 -4.95 -20.71
C GLU A 308 -20.91 -3.58 -20.56
N ALA A 309 -20.48 -2.58 -21.32
CA ALA A 309 -20.99 -1.20 -21.22
C ALA A 309 -22.51 -1.10 -21.52
N GLY A 310 -23.08 -2.06 -22.26
CA GLY A 310 -24.50 -2.17 -22.53
C GLY A 310 -25.32 -2.91 -21.46
N ALA A 311 -24.69 -3.73 -20.63
CA ALA A 311 -25.40 -4.50 -19.57
C ALA A 311 -25.68 -3.63 -18.33
N ALA A 312 -24.91 -2.57 -18.10
CA ALA A 312 -25.12 -1.62 -17.01
C ALA A 312 -26.43 -0.80 -17.16
N ALA A 313 -27.02 -0.77 -18.36
CA ALA A 313 -28.23 0.01 -18.67
C ALA A 313 -29.52 -0.83 -18.76
N ALA A 314 -29.49 -2.18 -18.73
CA ALA A 314 -30.59 -2.98 -19.25
C ALA A 314 -31.07 -4.18 -18.44
N ARG A 315 -30.80 -4.34 -17.14
CA ARG A 315 -31.46 -5.38 -16.35
C ARG A 315 -32.55 -4.80 -15.46
N ARG A 316 -33.84 -5.11 -15.83
CA ARG A 316 -34.97 -4.99 -14.91
C ARG A 316 -34.77 -5.95 -13.73
N PRO A 317 -35.21 -5.59 -12.50
CA PRO A 317 -35.05 -6.47 -11.35
C PRO A 317 -35.88 -7.74 -11.55
N GLU A 318 -35.19 -8.88 -11.64
CA GLU A 318 -35.82 -10.19 -11.50
C GLU A 318 -36.24 -10.38 -10.03
N SER A 319 -37.49 -10.81 -9.84
CA SER A 319 -38.13 -11.07 -8.58
C SER A 319 -37.30 -12.00 -7.68
N GLU A 320 -37.21 -11.63 -6.40
CA GLU A 320 -36.57 -12.40 -5.34
C GLU A 320 -37.03 -13.85 -5.25
N PRO A 321 -36.15 -14.84 -5.03
CA PRO A 321 -36.59 -16.14 -4.54
C PRO A 321 -36.90 -16.01 -3.03
N SER A 322 -38.15 -16.30 -2.67
CA SER A 322 -38.62 -16.36 -1.29
C SER A 322 -37.87 -17.47 -0.53
N PHE A 323 -37.11 -17.12 0.50
CA PHE A 323 -36.60 -18.08 1.46
C PHE A 323 -37.70 -18.47 2.43
N ALA A 324 -38.29 -19.66 2.23
CA ALA A 324 -39.13 -20.31 3.21
C ALA A 324 -38.25 -20.88 4.34
N ALA A 325 -38.53 -20.44 5.56
CA ALA A 325 -37.92 -20.97 6.77
C ALA A 325 -38.43 -22.40 7.04
N GLY A 326 -37.52 -23.37 7.12
CA GLY A 326 -37.81 -24.71 7.63
C GLY A 326 -37.06 -24.92 8.95
N PRO A 327 -37.61 -25.75 9.88
CA PRO A 327 -37.25 -25.71 11.28
C PRO A 327 -35.99 -26.53 11.62
N LEU A 328 -35.27 -26.02 12.62
CA LEU A 328 -34.16 -26.66 13.33
C LEU A 328 -34.57 -28.01 13.95
N ALA A 329 -33.78 -29.02 13.76
CA ALA A 329 -33.79 -30.25 14.54
C ALA A 329 -32.46 -30.42 15.25
N ASP A 330 -32.52 -30.45 16.58
CA ASP A 330 -31.50 -30.86 17.54
C ASP A 330 -30.94 -32.24 17.26
N GLN A 331 -29.60 -32.40 17.31
CA GLN A 331 -29.00 -33.60 17.90
C GLN A 331 -27.51 -33.30 18.23
N ALA A 332 -27.19 -33.38 19.54
CA ALA A 332 -25.85 -33.54 20.09
C ALA A 332 -25.75 -34.94 20.70
N PRO A 333 -24.65 -35.34 21.39
CA PRO A 333 -23.29 -35.59 20.90
C PRO A 333 -22.83 -37.03 21.27
N GLY A 334 -21.71 -37.47 20.73
CA GLY A 334 -21.08 -38.74 21.14
C GLY A 334 -19.70 -38.94 20.54
N GLY A 335 -18.71 -38.74 21.29
CA GLY A 335 -17.60 -39.56 21.78
C GLY A 335 -16.51 -40.02 20.83
N GLU A 336 -15.32 -39.75 21.28
CA GLU A 336 -14.07 -40.53 21.24
C GLU A 336 -12.93 -40.04 20.33
N ALA A 337 -11.82 -39.88 21.05
CA ALA A 337 -10.53 -39.43 20.58
C ALA A 337 -9.78 -40.51 19.77
N ALA A 338 -9.13 -40.13 18.70
CA ALA A 338 -7.96 -40.81 18.16
C ALA A 338 -7.03 -39.81 17.49
N SER A 339 -5.78 -39.86 17.88
CA SER A 339 -4.65 -39.07 17.37
C SER A 339 -4.32 -39.46 15.93
N PRO A 340 -3.97 -38.52 15.02
CA PRO A 340 -3.54 -38.88 13.69
C PRO A 340 -2.04 -38.68 13.51
N ASP A 341 -1.40 -39.76 13.12
CA ASP A 341 -0.10 -39.75 12.44
C ASP A 341 -0.25 -39.11 11.04
N HIS A 342 0.71 -38.30 10.67
CA HIS A 342 0.72 -37.54 9.42
C HIS A 342 1.05 -38.39 8.19
N PRO A 343 0.21 -38.32 7.15
CA PRO A 343 0.70 -38.41 5.77
C PRO A 343 0.15 -37.32 4.85
N ALA A 344 0.60 -36.07 5.00
CA ALA A 344 0.10 -34.98 4.14
C ALA A 344 1.04 -34.60 2.99
N ALA A 345 2.13 -35.33 2.75
CA ALA A 345 3.10 -34.99 1.71
C ALA A 345 2.90 -35.76 0.38
N ALA A 346 2.19 -36.87 0.38
CA ALA A 346 2.04 -37.74 -0.80
C ALA A 346 0.83 -37.37 -1.69
N GLU A 347 -0.27 -36.91 -1.10
CA GLU A 347 -1.49 -36.64 -1.88
C GLU A 347 -1.44 -35.33 -2.69
N ARG A 348 -0.55 -34.38 -2.37
CA ARG A 348 -0.37 -33.17 -3.18
C ARG A 348 0.40 -33.39 -4.50
N SER A 349 1.05 -34.55 -4.66
CA SER A 349 1.76 -34.91 -5.89
C SER A 349 0.81 -35.48 -6.95
N ALA A 350 -0.25 -36.16 -6.55
CA ALA A 350 -1.22 -36.77 -7.48
C ALA A 350 -2.19 -35.73 -8.09
N ALA A 351 -2.63 -34.73 -7.31
CA ALA A 351 -3.51 -33.65 -7.81
C ALA A 351 -2.84 -32.77 -8.90
N CYS A 352 -1.53 -32.87 -9.07
CA CYS A 352 -0.79 -32.11 -10.08
C CYS A 352 -0.76 -32.76 -11.46
N GLN A 353 -1.20 -34.04 -11.60
CA GLN A 353 -1.17 -34.79 -12.86
C GLN A 353 -2.50 -34.80 -13.59
N ASP A 354 -3.63 -34.75 -12.89
CA ASP A 354 -4.96 -34.86 -13.51
C ASP A 354 -5.49 -33.53 -14.12
N ASP A 355 -4.97 -32.39 -13.73
CA ASP A 355 -5.37 -31.07 -14.27
C ASP A 355 -4.71 -30.73 -15.63
N LEU A 356 -3.77 -31.54 -16.11
CA LEU A 356 -3.11 -31.33 -17.41
C LEU A 356 -3.98 -31.74 -18.62
N ALA A 357 -5.07 -32.48 -18.38
CA ALA A 357 -5.94 -33.00 -19.43
C ALA A 357 -7.20 -32.16 -19.71
N ARG A 358 -7.43 -31.08 -18.99
CA ARG A 358 -8.57 -30.16 -19.15
C ARG A 358 -8.16 -28.68 -19.21
N ASP A 359 -7.10 -28.39 -19.94
CA ASP A 359 -6.72 -27.03 -20.24
C ASP A 359 -7.42 -26.57 -21.52
N ASP A 360 -8.45 -25.77 -21.38
CA ASP A 360 -9.19 -25.12 -22.47
C ASP A 360 -8.38 -23.92 -23.10
N GLY A 361 -7.06 -24.01 -23.10
CA GLY A 361 -6.18 -23.07 -23.79
C GLY A 361 -6.06 -21.68 -23.13
N ARG A 362 -6.55 -21.51 -21.90
CA ARG A 362 -6.39 -20.26 -21.15
C ARG A 362 -5.10 -20.27 -20.34
N SER A 363 -4.00 -19.87 -20.94
CA SER A 363 -2.73 -19.69 -20.24
C SER A 363 -2.83 -18.51 -19.24
N ARG A 364 -2.81 -18.82 -17.94
CA ARG A 364 -2.67 -17.82 -16.85
C ARG A 364 -1.25 -17.25 -16.80
N GLY A 365 -0.84 -16.52 -17.83
CA GLY A 365 0.55 -16.08 -17.88
C GLY A 365 0.86 -14.89 -18.79
N ASP A 366 -0.16 -14.21 -19.30
CA ASP A 366 0.06 -13.08 -20.20
C ASP A 366 0.62 -11.89 -19.44
N LEU A 367 1.88 -11.61 -19.63
CA LEU A 367 2.62 -10.49 -19.05
C LEU A 367 2.16 -9.13 -19.57
N LEU A 368 1.57 -9.13 -20.75
CA LEU A 368 0.86 -8.05 -21.44
C LEU A 368 -0.19 -8.73 -22.33
N PRO A 369 -1.23 -8.03 -22.81
CA PRO A 369 -2.21 -8.63 -23.70
C PRO A 369 -1.54 -9.24 -24.93
N MET A 370 -1.43 -10.55 -24.94
CA MET A 370 -0.98 -11.30 -26.13
C MET A 370 -2.04 -11.14 -27.19
N GLY A 371 -1.63 -10.61 -28.36
CA GLY A 371 -2.51 -10.45 -29.51
C GLY A 371 -3.07 -11.81 -29.95
N HIS A 372 -4.23 -12.21 -29.47
CA HIS A 372 -5.05 -13.14 -30.24
C HIS A 372 -5.49 -12.42 -31.50
N GLY A 373 -5.10 -12.90 -32.64
CA GLY A 373 -5.51 -12.38 -33.92
C GLY A 373 -7.04 -12.15 -33.92
N MET A 374 -7.45 -10.93 -34.25
CA MET A 374 -8.86 -10.57 -34.30
C MET A 374 -9.59 -11.53 -35.22
N ALA A 375 -10.70 -12.10 -34.74
CA ALA A 375 -11.66 -12.70 -35.64
C ALA A 375 -12.24 -11.61 -36.54
N PRO A 376 -12.22 -11.78 -37.88
CA PRO A 376 -12.73 -10.74 -38.78
C PRO A 376 -14.22 -10.53 -38.53
N GLY A 377 -14.63 -9.30 -38.19
CA GLY A 377 -16.03 -8.90 -38.11
C GLY A 377 -16.58 -8.33 -36.78
N GLN A 378 -15.82 -8.33 -35.67
CA GLN A 378 -16.24 -7.60 -34.46
C GLN A 378 -15.70 -6.16 -34.48
N PRO A 379 -16.55 -5.14 -34.16
CA PRO A 379 -16.04 -3.78 -34.00
C PRO A 379 -15.01 -3.79 -32.88
N ALA A 380 -13.77 -3.47 -33.20
CA ALA A 380 -12.69 -3.35 -32.23
C ALA A 380 -13.07 -2.25 -31.24
N LEU A 381 -13.33 -2.62 -29.98
CA LEU A 381 -13.31 -1.64 -28.89
C LEU A 381 -11.89 -1.07 -28.86
N ALA A 382 -11.80 0.20 -29.20
CA ALA A 382 -10.53 0.92 -29.31
C ALA A 382 -9.72 0.84 -28.02
N ALA A 383 -8.40 0.72 -28.13
CA ALA A 383 -7.51 0.72 -26.99
C ALA A 383 -7.56 2.08 -26.27
N LEU A 384 -7.67 2.06 -24.95
CA LEU A 384 -7.62 3.26 -24.10
C LEU A 384 -6.44 3.13 -23.12
N LEU A 385 -5.65 4.19 -23.00
CA LEU A 385 -4.53 4.23 -22.05
C LEU A 385 -4.75 5.35 -21.03
N ALA A 386 -4.96 4.97 -19.78
CA ALA A 386 -5.13 5.92 -18.68
C ALA A 386 -3.82 6.06 -17.89
N LEU A 387 -3.43 7.30 -17.58
CA LEU A 387 -2.19 7.61 -16.88
C LEU A 387 -2.35 7.63 -15.35
N GLY A 388 -3.59 7.72 -14.84
CA GLY A 388 -3.88 7.85 -13.41
C GLY A 388 -3.70 9.28 -12.92
N GLY A 389 -3.30 9.43 -11.67
CA GLY A 389 -2.93 10.70 -11.01
C GLY A 389 -1.42 10.96 -11.01
N ASP A 390 -1.03 12.15 -10.57
CA ASP A 390 0.38 12.53 -10.45
C ASP A 390 1.04 11.89 -9.22
N LEU A 391 0.26 11.62 -8.16
CA LEU A 391 0.69 10.86 -6.99
C LEU A 391 0.36 9.38 -7.16
N LYS A 392 1.23 8.51 -6.65
CA LYS A 392 1.06 7.05 -6.69
C LYS A 392 0.72 6.52 -8.08
N ALA A 393 1.28 7.13 -9.12
CA ALA A 393 0.97 6.84 -10.52
C ALA A 393 0.98 5.33 -10.81
N ALA A 394 -0.10 4.84 -11.38
CA ALA A 394 -0.28 3.46 -11.80
C ALA A 394 -1.13 3.45 -13.09
N PRO A 395 -0.52 3.63 -14.27
CA PRO A 395 -1.25 3.68 -15.54
C PRO A 395 -1.95 2.35 -15.83
N ALA A 396 -2.97 2.37 -16.69
CA ALA A 396 -3.69 1.18 -17.08
C ALA A 396 -4.04 1.21 -18.57
N LEU A 397 -3.83 0.06 -19.24
CA LEU A 397 -4.23 -0.17 -20.62
C LEU A 397 -5.55 -0.95 -20.66
N ALA A 398 -6.54 -0.43 -21.39
CA ALA A 398 -7.78 -1.15 -21.66
C ALA A 398 -7.78 -1.64 -23.10
N LEU A 399 -8.07 -2.92 -23.29
CA LEU A 399 -8.29 -3.55 -24.59
C LEU A 399 -9.55 -4.43 -24.48
N ARG A 400 -10.53 -4.16 -25.33
CA ARG A 400 -11.81 -4.87 -25.29
C ARG A 400 -12.46 -4.82 -23.89
N ASP A 401 -12.77 -5.95 -23.31
CA ASP A 401 -13.40 -6.15 -21.99
C ASP A 401 -12.42 -6.23 -20.82
N ARG A 402 -11.11 -6.05 -21.05
CA ARG A 402 -10.08 -6.18 -20.02
C ARG A 402 -9.28 -4.90 -19.83
N VAL A 403 -8.86 -4.68 -18.59
CA VAL A 403 -7.94 -3.61 -18.21
C VAL A 403 -6.72 -4.23 -17.53
N TRP A 404 -5.54 -3.79 -17.94
CA TRP A 404 -4.25 -4.17 -17.35
C TRP A 404 -3.68 -3.00 -16.56
N PRO A 405 -3.93 -2.91 -15.25
CA PRO A 405 -3.26 -1.92 -14.42
C PRO A 405 -1.78 -2.26 -14.32
N ALA A 406 -0.93 -1.28 -14.62
CA ALA A 406 0.51 -1.42 -14.43
C ALA A 406 0.88 -1.49 -12.93
N PRO A 407 2.07 -2.00 -12.60
CA PRO A 407 2.61 -1.83 -11.26
C PRO A 407 2.73 -0.35 -10.87
N HIS A 408 2.60 -0.06 -9.59
CA HIS A 408 2.85 1.26 -9.02
C HIS A 408 4.22 1.82 -9.47
N LEU A 409 4.23 3.03 -10.02
CA LEU A 409 5.44 3.70 -10.50
C LEU A 409 6.06 4.65 -9.45
N GLY A 410 5.22 5.23 -8.58
CA GLY A 410 5.58 6.27 -7.64
C GLY A 410 4.98 7.64 -8.02
N ASP A 411 5.52 8.70 -7.43
CA ASP A 411 5.01 10.06 -7.62
C ASP A 411 5.72 10.72 -8.82
N LEU A 412 4.93 11.31 -9.73
CA LEU A 412 5.46 11.91 -10.96
C LEU A 412 6.23 13.22 -10.72
N GLU A 413 6.23 13.75 -9.51
CA GLU A 413 7.14 14.84 -9.11
C GLU A 413 8.63 14.42 -9.24
N ASP A 414 8.94 13.12 -9.05
CA ASP A 414 10.28 12.58 -9.31
C ASP A 414 10.50 12.36 -10.81
N ARG A 415 11.51 13.02 -11.38
CA ARG A 415 11.86 12.91 -12.80
C ARG A 415 12.20 11.49 -13.25
N ARG A 416 12.59 10.60 -12.33
CA ARG A 416 12.85 9.18 -12.66
C ARG A 416 11.55 8.43 -12.86
N CYS A 417 10.51 8.74 -12.06
CA CYS A 417 9.16 8.20 -12.24
C CYS A 417 8.54 8.70 -13.56
N GLN A 418 8.76 9.98 -13.92
CA GLN A 418 8.36 10.52 -15.24
C GLN A 418 9.02 9.73 -16.39
N ARG A 419 10.33 9.51 -16.33
CA ARG A 419 11.06 8.71 -17.35
C ARG A 419 10.56 7.27 -17.43
N LEU A 420 10.18 6.66 -16.31
CA LEU A 420 9.60 5.31 -16.32
C LEU A 420 8.24 5.29 -17.01
N LEU A 421 7.42 6.32 -16.79
CA LEU A 421 6.14 6.48 -17.48
C LEU A 421 6.37 6.68 -18.99
N GLU A 422 7.29 7.58 -19.39
CA GLU A 422 7.66 7.81 -20.79
C GLU A 422 8.12 6.52 -21.49
N GLN A 423 9.03 5.77 -20.87
CA GLN A 423 9.49 4.48 -21.39
C GLN A 423 8.36 3.46 -21.51
N GLY A 424 7.43 3.44 -20.54
CA GLY A 424 6.23 2.61 -20.60
C GLY A 424 5.31 2.99 -21.75
N LEU A 425 5.10 4.30 -21.97
CA LEU A 425 4.33 4.84 -23.08
C LEU A 425 4.95 4.47 -24.44
N ASP A 426 6.27 4.62 -24.60
CA ASP A 426 6.98 4.27 -25.82
C ASP A 426 6.88 2.76 -26.12
N GLY A 427 7.02 1.91 -25.10
CA GLY A 427 6.86 0.46 -25.23
C GLY A 427 5.44 0.04 -25.64
N LEU A 428 4.42 0.68 -25.07
CA LEU A 428 3.03 0.44 -25.42
C LEU A 428 2.72 0.99 -26.84
N ALA A 429 3.27 2.16 -27.18
CA ALA A 429 3.12 2.76 -28.50
C ALA A 429 3.75 1.93 -29.63
N ALA A 430 4.90 1.34 -29.40
CA ALA A 430 5.54 0.46 -30.37
C ALA A 430 4.66 -0.76 -30.71
N ARG A 431 3.81 -1.19 -29.77
CA ARG A 431 2.94 -2.36 -29.95
C ARG A 431 1.52 -2.05 -30.37
N TRP A 432 0.91 -1.02 -29.75
CA TRP A 432 -0.52 -0.71 -29.87
C TRP A 432 -0.80 0.67 -30.45
N GLY A 433 0.21 1.36 -30.94
CA GLY A 433 0.09 2.79 -31.27
C GLY A 433 -0.94 3.13 -32.33
N ASP A 434 -1.20 2.22 -33.27
CA ASP A 434 -2.20 2.42 -34.32
C ASP A 434 -3.63 2.07 -33.86
N GLU A 435 -3.76 1.34 -32.75
CA GLU A 435 -5.05 0.96 -32.15
C GLU A 435 -5.47 1.88 -30.98
N LEU A 436 -4.56 2.77 -30.52
CA LEU A 436 -4.80 3.64 -29.38
C LEU A 436 -5.72 4.81 -29.76
N ALA A 437 -6.96 4.78 -29.24
CA ALA A 437 -7.97 5.77 -29.54
C ALA A 437 -7.86 7.03 -28.68
N ALA A 438 -7.46 6.90 -27.39
CA ALA A 438 -7.31 8.05 -26.49
C ALA A 438 -6.30 7.79 -25.38
N LEU A 439 -5.67 8.87 -24.92
CA LEU A 439 -4.99 8.98 -23.63
C LEU A 439 -5.95 9.62 -22.63
N LEU A 440 -6.02 9.02 -21.43
CA LEU A 440 -6.87 9.47 -20.35
C LEU A 440 -6.01 9.88 -19.16
N GLY A 441 -6.45 10.85 -18.38
CA GLY A 441 -5.76 11.23 -17.15
C GLY A 441 -6.59 12.18 -16.31
N ASP A 442 -5.98 12.72 -15.26
CA ASP A 442 -6.62 13.69 -14.38
C ASP A 442 -7.04 14.95 -15.14
N GLY A 443 -8.23 15.48 -14.82
CA GLY A 443 -8.76 16.71 -15.40
C GLY A 443 -8.01 17.97 -15.00
N HIS A 444 -7.03 17.90 -14.08
CA HIS A 444 -6.23 19.06 -13.70
C HIS A 444 -5.45 19.62 -14.89
N PRO A 445 -5.58 20.94 -15.22
CA PRO A 445 -4.97 21.51 -16.42
C PRO A 445 -3.43 21.44 -16.42
N GLU A 446 -2.82 21.44 -15.24
CA GLU A 446 -1.36 21.41 -15.04
C GLU A 446 -0.85 20.04 -14.60
N SER A 447 -1.65 18.96 -14.70
CA SER A 447 -1.19 17.62 -14.32
C SER A 447 0.06 17.22 -15.12
N LEU A 448 1.01 16.60 -14.45
CA LEU A 448 2.25 16.11 -15.06
C LEU A 448 1.95 15.05 -16.13
N GLY A 449 0.94 14.19 -15.87
CA GLY A 449 0.45 13.21 -16.85
C GLY A 449 0.02 13.89 -18.17
N ARG A 450 -0.75 15.00 -18.10
CA ARG A 450 -1.15 15.78 -19.28
C ARG A 450 0.04 16.41 -19.99
N GLN A 451 0.99 16.97 -19.23
CA GLN A 451 2.21 17.56 -19.81
C GLN A 451 3.07 16.52 -20.53
N LEU A 452 3.21 15.33 -19.99
CA LEU A 452 3.92 14.20 -20.61
C LEU A 452 3.20 13.76 -21.89
N ALA A 453 1.88 13.60 -21.84
CA ALA A 453 1.06 13.27 -23.01
C ALA A 453 1.19 14.31 -24.14
N ALA A 454 1.23 15.60 -23.80
CA ALA A 454 1.40 16.69 -24.79
C ALA A 454 2.77 16.68 -25.49
N ARG A 455 3.80 16.20 -24.82
CA ARG A 455 5.17 16.06 -25.35
C ARG A 455 5.38 14.77 -26.13
N TRP A 456 4.49 13.80 -25.96
CA TRP A 456 4.62 12.52 -26.62
C TRP A 456 4.52 12.67 -28.13
N PRO A 457 5.39 12.02 -28.93
CA PRO A 457 5.46 12.25 -30.38
C PRO A 457 4.18 11.84 -31.15
N ARG A 458 3.38 10.96 -30.55
CA ARG A 458 2.13 10.49 -31.15
C ARG A 458 0.97 11.42 -30.80
N LYS A 459 0.25 11.88 -31.81
CA LYS A 459 -0.95 12.70 -31.61
C LYS A 459 -2.18 11.81 -31.37
N VAL A 460 -2.37 11.46 -30.09
CA VAL A 460 -3.55 10.73 -29.62
C VAL A 460 -4.46 11.70 -28.86
N PRO A 461 -5.78 11.67 -29.04
CA PRO A 461 -6.71 12.51 -28.29
C PRO A 461 -6.51 12.39 -26.78
N TRP A 462 -6.53 13.54 -26.09
CA TRP A 462 -6.50 13.58 -24.61
C TRP A 462 -7.91 13.76 -24.05
N ILE A 463 -8.27 12.94 -23.06
CA ILE A 463 -9.52 13.04 -22.31
C ILE A 463 -9.18 13.23 -20.83
N GLY A 464 -9.48 14.42 -20.29
CA GLY A 464 -9.39 14.70 -18.86
C GLY A 464 -10.63 14.17 -18.12
N VAL A 465 -10.44 13.40 -17.06
CA VAL A 465 -11.51 12.88 -16.20
C VAL A 465 -11.42 13.56 -14.85
N GLN A 466 -12.57 14.01 -14.31
CA GLN A 466 -12.60 14.64 -13.00
C GLN A 466 -12.14 13.64 -11.92
N HIS A 467 -11.25 14.09 -11.04
CA HIS A 467 -10.52 13.28 -10.07
C HIS A 467 -11.42 12.39 -9.19
N HIS A 468 -12.42 12.98 -8.52
CA HIS A 468 -13.32 12.25 -7.60
C HIS A 468 -14.29 11.34 -8.35
N LEU A 469 -14.69 11.72 -9.56
CA LEU A 469 -15.46 10.83 -10.43
C LEU A 469 -14.64 9.59 -10.81
N ALA A 470 -13.34 9.76 -11.10
CA ALA A 470 -12.45 8.64 -11.39
C ALA A 470 -12.28 7.71 -10.18
N HIS A 471 -12.15 8.24 -8.96
CA HIS A 471 -12.16 7.43 -7.73
C HIS A 471 -13.45 6.60 -7.60
N ALA A 472 -14.60 7.22 -7.75
CA ALA A 472 -15.89 6.54 -7.65
C ALA A 472 -16.06 5.45 -8.72
N LEU A 473 -15.79 5.80 -9.99
CA LEU A 473 -15.94 4.88 -11.12
C LEU A 473 -14.92 3.73 -11.12
N SER A 474 -13.79 3.88 -10.43
CA SER A 474 -12.86 2.77 -10.19
C SER A 474 -13.54 1.65 -9.39
N VAL A 475 -14.25 1.99 -8.31
CA VAL A 475 -14.99 1.00 -7.50
C VAL A 475 -16.18 0.45 -8.27
N VAL A 476 -16.90 1.30 -9.03
CA VAL A 476 -18.03 0.87 -9.88
C VAL A 476 -17.58 -0.20 -10.87
N ALA A 477 -16.49 0.04 -11.59
CA ALA A 477 -15.94 -0.90 -12.57
C ALA A 477 -15.43 -2.20 -11.91
N GLU A 478 -14.68 -2.07 -10.81
CA GLU A 478 -14.12 -3.20 -10.08
C GLU A 478 -15.20 -4.14 -9.54
N GLN A 479 -16.26 -3.57 -8.95
CA GLN A 479 -17.36 -4.30 -8.32
C GLN A 479 -18.51 -4.60 -9.29
N ARG A 480 -18.41 -4.15 -10.54
CA ARG A 480 -19.43 -4.32 -11.60
C ARG A 480 -20.80 -3.79 -11.19
N LEU A 481 -20.81 -2.60 -10.59
CA LEU A 481 -22.04 -2.00 -10.07
C LEU A 481 -22.86 -1.37 -11.18
N GLU A 482 -24.20 -1.45 -11.02
CA GLU A 482 -25.16 -0.81 -11.90
C GLU A 482 -25.41 0.64 -11.46
N LEU A 483 -25.66 1.52 -12.43
CA LEU A 483 -26.07 2.90 -12.20
C LEU A 483 -27.60 3.00 -12.23
N PRO A 484 -28.26 3.93 -11.52
CA PRO A 484 -27.64 5.01 -10.74
C PRO A 484 -27.23 4.61 -9.31
N LEU A 485 -26.24 5.32 -8.72
CA LEU A 485 -25.80 5.10 -7.35
C LEU A 485 -25.23 6.37 -6.69
N LEU A 486 -25.10 6.34 -5.37
CA LEU A 486 -24.39 7.36 -4.59
C LEU A 486 -22.94 6.99 -4.43
N ALA A 487 -22.03 7.97 -4.58
CA ALA A 487 -20.59 7.80 -4.32
C ALA A 487 -20.09 8.88 -3.36
N LEU A 488 -19.59 8.46 -2.20
CA LEU A 488 -18.85 9.31 -1.28
C LEU A 488 -17.37 9.17 -1.57
N CYS A 489 -16.77 10.25 -2.07
CA CYS A 489 -15.33 10.34 -2.33
C CYS A 489 -14.69 11.14 -1.19
N ALA A 490 -13.85 10.49 -0.37
CA ALA A 490 -13.12 11.10 0.74
C ALA A 490 -11.62 10.99 0.50
N ASP A 491 -11.00 12.10 0.09
CA ASP A 491 -9.63 12.11 -0.38
C ASP A 491 -8.77 13.23 0.24
N GLY A 492 -7.48 13.16 -0.07
CA GLY A 492 -6.48 14.15 0.36
C GLY A 492 -6.65 15.50 -0.33
N LEU A 493 -6.60 15.52 -1.64
CA LEU A 493 -6.82 16.72 -2.47
C LEU A 493 -6.97 16.30 -3.93
N GLY A 494 -7.99 16.81 -4.60
CA GLY A 494 -8.21 16.63 -6.03
C GLY A 494 -8.70 17.91 -6.70
N TYR A 495 -8.52 17.99 -8.00
CA TYR A 495 -9.00 19.13 -8.78
C TYR A 495 -10.52 19.07 -8.94
N GLY A 496 -11.20 20.14 -8.51
CA GLY A 496 -12.62 20.36 -8.77
C GLY A 496 -12.82 20.79 -10.24
N ALA A 497 -14.06 20.99 -10.62
CA ALA A 497 -14.41 21.51 -11.96
C ALA A 497 -14.86 22.98 -11.87
N PRO A 498 -13.93 23.93 -11.76
CA PRO A 498 -14.27 25.36 -11.57
C PRO A 498 -15.03 25.97 -12.75
N GLU A 499 -14.84 25.43 -13.94
CA GLU A 499 -15.59 25.81 -15.17
C GLU A 499 -17.08 25.53 -15.06
N LEU A 500 -17.49 24.67 -14.11
CA LEU A 500 -18.90 24.40 -13.81
C LEU A 500 -19.48 25.33 -12.74
N GLY A 501 -18.74 26.38 -12.34
CA GLY A 501 -19.17 27.32 -11.31
C GLY A 501 -19.09 26.81 -9.88
N HIS A 502 -18.53 25.61 -9.65
CA HIS A 502 -18.39 25.02 -8.33
C HIS A 502 -17.17 25.56 -7.60
N GLN A 503 -17.38 26.16 -6.46
CA GLN A 503 -16.32 26.55 -5.50
C GLN A 503 -16.36 25.58 -4.30
N PRO A 504 -15.25 25.19 -3.70
CA PRO A 504 -13.86 25.55 -4.02
C PRO A 504 -13.31 24.77 -5.24
N ARG A 505 -12.16 25.21 -5.77
CA ARG A 505 -11.44 24.53 -6.86
C ARG A 505 -10.74 23.25 -6.43
N LEU A 506 -10.47 23.12 -5.12
CA LEU A 506 -9.79 21.98 -4.52
C LEU A 506 -10.81 21.16 -3.73
N TRP A 507 -11.15 20.00 -4.26
CA TRP A 507 -12.09 19.07 -3.67
C TRP A 507 -11.37 18.01 -2.81
N GLY A 508 -12.15 17.26 -1.99
CA GLY A 508 -11.57 16.14 -1.24
C GLY A 508 -12.58 15.35 -0.40
N CYS A 509 -13.79 15.87 -0.13
CA CYS A 509 -14.86 15.08 0.48
C CYS A 509 -16.18 15.46 -0.20
N GLU A 510 -16.57 14.63 -1.18
CA GLU A 510 -17.65 14.93 -2.11
C GLU A 510 -18.66 13.81 -2.15
N LEU A 511 -19.93 14.15 -2.10
CA LEU A 511 -21.00 13.22 -2.39
C LEU A 511 -21.48 13.43 -3.81
N LEU A 512 -21.35 12.39 -4.63
CA LEU A 512 -21.76 12.39 -6.03
C LEU A 512 -22.99 11.48 -6.21
N TRP A 513 -23.95 11.92 -7.03
CA TRP A 513 -24.98 11.09 -7.63
C TRP A 513 -24.57 10.74 -9.06
N ILE A 514 -24.32 9.47 -9.33
CA ILE A 514 -23.81 9.01 -10.61
C ILE A 514 -24.90 8.25 -11.35
N THR A 515 -25.21 8.70 -12.56
CA THR A 515 -26.19 8.09 -13.47
C THR A 515 -25.52 7.73 -14.80
N ALA A 516 -26.22 7.04 -15.67
CA ALA A 516 -25.72 6.74 -17.02
C ALA A 516 -25.53 7.99 -17.89
N SER A 517 -26.19 9.12 -17.56
CA SER A 517 -26.12 10.39 -18.31
C SER A 517 -25.12 11.38 -17.75
N GLY A 518 -24.58 11.17 -16.54
CA GLY A 518 -23.66 12.10 -15.91
C GLY A 518 -23.57 11.92 -14.41
N ALA A 519 -22.74 12.73 -13.77
CA ALA A 519 -22.61 12.78 -12.32
C ALA A 519 -22.91 14.19 -11.80
N GLU A 520 -23.64 14.26 -10.69
CA GLU A 520 -24.02 15.50 -10.01
C GLU A 520 -23.33 15.54 -8.63
N ARG A 521 -22.77 16.69 -8.26
CA ARG A 521 -22.22 16.95 -6.93
C ARG A 521 -23.32 17.37 -5.98
N LEU A 522 -23.68 16.53 -5.01
CA LEU A 522 -24.81 16.77 -4.08
C LEU A 522 -24.42 17.50 -2.81
N ALA A 523 -23.27 17.15 -2.25
CA ALA A 523 -22.77 17.69 -0.98
C ALA A 523 -21.26 17.64 -0.91
N SER A 524 -20.70 18.39 0.05
CA SER A 524 -19.27 18.34 0.37
C SER A 524 -19.01 18.52 1.88
N LEU A 525 -17.75 18.42 2.28
CA LEU A 525 -17.31 19.00 3.55
C LEU A 525 -17.23 20.54 3.42
N ARG A 526 -17.59 21.29 4.47
CA ARG A 526 -17.43 22.74 4.50
C ARG A 526 -15.98 23.12 4.15
N PRO A 527 -15.76 24.00 3.16
CA PRO A 527 -14.44 24.37 2.73
C PRO A 527 -13.61 25.03 3.83
N MET A 528 -12.32 24.69 3.89
CA MET A 528 -11.35 25.25 4.84
C MET A 528 -10.18 25.90 4.09
N PRO A 529 -9.61 27.03 4.61
CA PRO A 529 -8.52 27.72 3.95
C PRO A 529 -7.18 26.99 4.16
N LEU A 530 -6.41 26.87 3.10
CA LEU A 530 -5.06 26.31 3.08
C LEU A 530 -4.03 27.46 3.22
N ALA A 531 -3.66 27.83 4.44
CA ALA A 531 -2.78 28.96 4.71
C ALA A 531 -1.38 28.78 4.11
N GLY A 532 -1.08 29.48 3.01
CA GLY A 532 0.17 29.35 2.23
C GLY A 532 0.11 28.28 1.14
N GLY A 533 -1.10 27.90 0.67
CA GLY A 533 -1.28 27.00 -0.47
C GLY A 533 -0.69 25.60 -0.22
N ASP A 534 0.18 25.12 -1.11
CA ASP A 534 0.79 23.78 -1.04
C ASP A 534 1.58 23.53 0.23
N GLN A 535 2.15 24.60 0.86
CA GLN A 535 2.86 24.44 2.12
C GLN A 535 1.93 23.97 3.25
N ALA A 536 0.64 24.30 3.19
CA ALA A 536 -0.34 23.82 4.17
C ALA A 536 -0.51 22.30 4.13
N GLN A 537 -0.28 21.63 2.98
CA GLN A 537 -0.30 20.19 2.87
C GLN A 537 0.87 19.49 3.58
N ARG A 538 1.97 20.20 3.79
CA ARG A 538 3.18 19.69 4.47
C ARG A 538 3.23 20.10 5.96
N GLU A 539 2.48 21.12 6.33
CA GLU A 539 2.45 21.67 7.70
C GLU A 539 1.03 21.68 8.27
N PRO A 540 0.54 20.57 8.87
CA PRO A 540 -0.76 20.48 9.55
C PRO A 540 -1.12 21.67 10.45
N ARG A 541 -0.11 22.25 11.11
CA ARG A 541 -0.30 23.46 11.95
C ARG A 541 -0.91 24.63 11.17
N ARG A 542 -0.63 24.77 9.87
CA ARG A 542 -1.19 25.84 9.02
C ARG A 542 -2.68 25.62 8.73
N LEU A 543 -3.10 24.36 8.59
CA LEU A 543 -4.51 23.99 8.44
C LEU A 543 -5.28 24.26 9.72
N ALA A 544 -4.72 23.83 10.86
CA ALA A 544 -5.30 24.13 12.17
C ALA A 544 -5.42 25.65 12.41
N LEU A 545 -4.37 26.42 12.07
CA LEU A 545 -4.42 27.90 12.16
C LEU A 545 -5.52 28.49 11.26
N GLY A 546 -5.70 27.95 10.04
CA GLY A 546 -6.77 28.35 9.14
C GLY A 546 -8.16 28.12 9.72
N LEU A 547 -8.40 26.95 10.33
CA LEU A 547 -9.66 26.62 11.00
C LEU A 547 -9.90 27.50 12.23
N LEU A 548 -8.87 27.73 13.07
CA LEU A 548 -8.96 28.63 14.23
C LEU A 548 -9.29 30.07 13.82
N ALA A 549 -8.70 30.53 12.70
CA ALA A 549 -8.99 31.85 12.14
C ALA A 549 -10.44 31.98 11.65
N GLN A 550 -11.05 30.90 11.14
CA GLN A 550 -12.47 30.86 10.76
C GLN A 550 -13.42 30.98 11.97
N LEU A 551 -13.00 30.50 13.17
CA LEU A 551 -13.73 30.73 14.42
C LEU A 551 -13.54 32.15 14.97
N GLY A 552 -12.70 32.99 14.33
CA GLY A 552 -12.41 34.37 14.74
C GLY A 552 -11.62 34.45 16.05
N ALA A 553 -11.90 35.51 16.82
CA ALA A 553 -11.19 35.77 18.09
C ALA A 553 -11.37 34.64 19.12
N GLU A 554 -12.54 33.99 19.13
CA GLU A 554 -12.84 32.85 20.00
C GLU A 554 -11.88 31.68 19.76
N GLY A 555 -11.69 31.27 18.49
CA GLY A 555 -10.77 30.19 18.14
C GLY A 555 -9.31 30.53 18.42
N LEU A 556 -8.87 31.73 18.06
CA LEU A 556 -7.48 32.16 18.22
C LEU A 556 -7.07 32.40 19.69
N HIS A 557 -8.00 32.63 20.60
CA HIS A 557 -7.74 32.80 22.03
C HIS A 557 -8.18 31.62 22.89
N HIS A 558 -8.70 30.56 22.26
CA HIS A 558 -9.17 29.38 22.99
C HIS A 558 -8.02 28.63 23.67
N PRO A 559 -8.12 28.28 24.97
CA PRO A 559 -7.03 27.60 25.68
C PRO A 559 -6.60 26.26 24.98
N GLY A 560 -7.55 25.54 24.38
CA GLY A 560 -7.30 24.33 23.64
C GLY A 560 -6.50 24.50 22.34
N ALA A 561 -6.38 25.74 21.82
CA ALA A 561 -5.58 26.05 20.64
C ALA A 561 -4.09 26.33 20.94
N LYS A 562 -3.70 26.37 22.22
CA LYS A 562 -2.38 26.80 22.68
C LYS A 562 -1.23 26.06 21.97
N ALA A 563 -1.26 24.74 21.92
CA ALA A 563 -0.20 23.94 21.28
C ALA A 563 -0.02 24.29 19.79
N THR A 564 -1.12 24.41 19.05
CA THR A 564 -1.09 24.82 17.64
C THR A 564 -0.48 26.22 17.46
N LEU A 565 -0.87 27.19 18.30
CA LEU A 565 -0.41 28.56 18.20
C LEU A 565 1.06 28.72 18.60
N GLU A 566 1.54 27.97 19.57
CA GLU A 566 2.94 27.94 20.02
C GLU A 566 3.87 27.17 19.05
N ALA A 567 3.31 26.37 18.13
CA ALA A 567 4.10 25.72 17.07
C ALA A 567 4.63 26.69 15.99
N PHE A 568 4.26 27.98 16.06
CA PHE A 568 4.72 29.03 15.16
C PHE A 568 5.59 30.06 15.90
N ALA A 569 6.60 30.58 15.21
CA ALA A 569 7.23 31.82 15.65
C ALA A 569 6.18 32.98 15.61
N PRO A 570 6.20 33.93 16.58
CA PRO A 570 5.20 34.98 16.65
C PRO A 570 5.08 35.82 15.37
N ALA A 571 6.19 36.08 14.68
CA ALA A 571 6.22 36.81 13.42
C ALA A 571 5.58 36.02 12.27
N GLU A 572 5.89 34.71 12.16
CA GLU A 572 5.31 33.80 11.16
C GLU A 572 3.79 33.72 11.33
N ARG A 573 3.34 33.48 12.57
CA ARG A 573 1.91 33.40 12.89
C ARG A 573 1.16 34.66 12.49
N ARG A 574 1.70 35.85 12.84
CA ARG A 574 1.10 37.11 12.45
C ARG A 574 0.98 37.31 10.96
N LEU A 575 2.04 36.95 10.20
CA LEU A 575 2.05 37.01 8.74
C LEU A 575 1.00 36.09 8.12
N LEU A 576 0.90 34.84 8.60
CA LEU A 576 -0.10 33.89 8.11
C LEU A 576 -1.54 34.35 8.41
N LEU A 577 -1.80 34.93 9.58
CA LEU A 577 -3.12 35.48 9.91
C LEU A 577 -3.47 36.68 9.02
N GLN A 578 -2.51 37.52 8.67
CA GLN A 578 -2.70 38.61 7.68
C GLN A 578 -2.99 38.08 6.30
N ALA A 579 -2.27 37.03 5.86
CA ALA A 579 -2.50 36.37 4.58
C ALA A 579 -3.90 35.72 4.51
N LEU A 580 -4.33 35.06 5.58
CA LEU A 580 -5.70 34.51 5.72
C LEU A 580 -6.77 35.58 5.63
N ALA A 581 -6.59 36.70 6.36
CA ALA A 581 -7.53 37.83 6.35
C ALA A 581 -7.63 38.50 4.95
N ALA A 582 -6.50 38.57 4.23
CA ALA A 582 -6.43 39.10 2.88
C ALA A 582 -6.74 38.07 1.77
N ASN A 583 -7.04 36.81 2.12
CA ASN A 583 -7.18 35.69 1.20
C ASN A 583 -5.99 35.54 0.22
N LEU A 584 -4.79 35.85 0.68
CA LEU A 584 -3.55 35.82 -0.11
C LEU A 584 -2.89 34.44 -0.02
N ASN A 585 -2.82 33.72 -1.12
CA ASN A 585 -2.29 32.34 -1.19
C ASN A 585 -2.93 31.41 -0.14
N CYS A 586 -4.25 31.52 0.03
CA CYS A 586 -5.04 30.74 0.97
C CYS A 586 -6.23 30.10 0.24
N PRO A 587 -6.02 29.23 -0.78
CA PRO A 587 -7.12 28.58 -1.47
C PRO A 587 -7.95 27.75 -0.49
N PHE A 588 -9.26 27.62 -0.81
CA PHE A 588 -10.18 26.80 0.01
C PHE A 588 -10.27 25.37 -0.53
N SER A 589 -10.39 24.39 0.38
CA SER A 589 -10.57 22.99 0.05
C SER A 589 -11.61 22.32 0.95
N SER A 590 -12.38 21.39 0.38
CA SER A 590 -13.32 20.49 1.07
C SER A 590 -12.67 19.16 1.52
N SER A 591 -11.33 19.10 1.61
CA SER A 591 -10.59 17.87 1.86
C SER A 591 -10.79 17.29 3.26
N LEU A 592 -11.23 16.03 3.31
CA LEU A 592 -11.30 15.28 4.58
C LEU A 592 -9.88 14.99 5.13
N GLY A 593 -8.91 14.70 4.26
CA GLY A 593 -7.51 14.48 4.64
C GLY A 593 -6.93 15.71 5.36
N ARG A 594 -7.27 16.90 4.89
CA ARG A 594 -6.85 18.16 5.53
C ARG A 594 -7.49 18.40 6.90
N LEU A 595 -8.73 17.91 7.08
CA LEU A 595 -9.35 17.95 8.42
C LEU A 595 -8.64 17.00 9.40
N PHE A 596 -8.23 15.79 8.96
CA PHE A 596 -7.38 14.90 9.74
C PHE A 596 -6.07 15.58 10.16
N ASP A 597 -5.42 16.30 9.26
CA ASP A 597 -4.18 17.01 9.53
C ASP A 597 -4.40 18.12 10.58
N ALA A 598 -5.44 18.91 10.45
CA ALA A 598 -5.77 19.98 11.40
C ALA A 598 -6.04 19.41 12.80
N VAL A 599 -6.84 18.34 12.91
CA VAL A 599 -7.13 17.68 14.19
C VAL A 599 -5.86 17.09 14.81
N ALA A 600 -4.99 16.43 14.02
CA ALA A 600 -3.72 15.91 14.49
C ALA A 600 -2.82 17.03 15.06
N SER A 601 -2.78 18.20 14.42
CA SER A 601 -2.04 19.37 14.90
C SER A 601 -2.62 19.92 16.21
N ILE A 602 -3.94 20.04 16.34
CA ILE A 602 -4.60 20.52 17.57
C ILE A 602 -4.35 19.56 18.74
N LEU A 603 -4.28 18.25 18.45
CA LEU A 603 -3.91 17.24 19.44
C LEU A 603 -2.40 17.15 19.72
N ASP A 604 -1.59 18.04 19.14
CA ASP A 604 -0.11 18.09 19.29
C ASP A 604 0.60 16.80 18.84
N LEU A 605 0.07 16.12 17.79
CA LEU A 605 0.61 14.85 17.27
C LEU A 605 1.60 15.05 16.13
N CYS A 606 1.30 15.98 15.21
CA CYS A 606 2.05 16.14 13.99
C CYS A 606 1.92 17.58 13.47
N PRO A 607 2.77 18.51 13.89
CA PRO A 607 2.74 19.89 13.39
C PRO A 607 3.30 20.03 11.96
N VAL A 608 4.20 19.11 11.55
CA VAL A 608 4.84 19.05 10.24
C VAL A 608 4.88 17.61 9.78
N LEU A 609 4.51 17.35 8.52
CA LEU A 609 4.50 16.01 7.95
C LEU A 609 5.90 15.55 7.52
N SER A 610 6.24 14.31 7.82
CA SER A 610 7.44 13.64 7.31
C SER A 610 7.18 12.82 6.04
N HIS A 611 5.90 12.57 5.72
CA HIS A 611 5.43 11.83 4.54
C HIS A 611 3.91 12.04 4.41
N GLU A 612 3.29 11.55 3.36
CA GLU A 612 1.84 11.63 3.16
C GLU A 612 1.07 10.72 4.14
N GLY A 613 -0.01 11.25 4.73
CA GLY A 613 -0.99 10.52 5.53
C GLY A 613 -0.62 10.15 6.98
N PRO A 614 0.46 10.69 7.62
CA PRO A 614 0.78 10.31 8.99
C PRO A 614 -0.28 10.75 10.00
N SER A 615 -0.95 11.87 9.76
CA SER A 615 -2.01 12.39 10.66
C SER A 615 -3.15 11.39 10.83
N GLY A 616 -3.65 10.81 9.73
CA GLY A 616 -4.69 9.79 9.76
C GLY A 616 -4.24 8.51 10.48
N LEU A 617 -2.98 8.10 10.25
CA LEU A 617 -2.40 6.92 10.87
C LEU A 617 -2.24 7.09 12.40
N LEU A 618 -1.73 8.25 12.84
CA LEU A 618 -1.53 8.56 14.26
C LEU A 618 -2.87 8.69 15.01
N LEU A 619 -3.85 9.37 14.41
CA LEU A 619 -5.19 9.51 14.99
C LEU A 619 -5.88 8.15 15.09
N GLN A 620 -5.77 7.28 14.08
CA GLN A 620 -6.28 5.93 14.14
C GLN A 620 -5.59 5.10 15.24
N GLY A 621 -4.26 5.21 15.33
CA GLY A 621 -3.47 4.52 16.37
C GLY A 621 -3.91 4.90 17.77
N LEU A 622 -4.06 6.21 18.04
CA LEU A 622 -4.54 6.70 19.33
C LEU A 622 -5.96 6.25 19.65
N ALA A 623 -6.87 6.32 18.67
CA ALA A 623 -8.26 5.89 18.85
C ALA A 623 -8.36 4.38 19.17
N CYS A 624 -7.43 3.56 18.67
CA CYS A 624 -7.38 2.13 18.91
C CYS A 624 -6.69 1.77 20.25
N ASP A 625 -5.68 2.53 20.71
CA ASP A 625 -4.83 2.15 21.84
C ASP A 625 -5.29 2.67 23.22
N GLY A 626 -6.07 3.72 23.25
CA GLY A 626 -6.55 4.34 24.48
C GLY A 626 -5.46 4.92 25.42
N GLN A 627 -4.18 5.06 24.96
CA GLN A 627 -3.08 5.59 25.80
C GLN A 627 -2.18 6.64 25.09
N PRO A 628 -1.81 7.74 25.78
CA PRO A 628 -1.08 8.88 25.20
C PRO A 628 0.45 8.72 25.10
N THR A 629 1.04 7.65 25.63
CA THR A 629 2.50 7.57 25.88
C THR A 629 3.37 7.49 24.61
N VAL A 630 2.82 7.01 23.50
CA VAL A 630 3.58 6.83 22.25
C VAL A 630 3.65 8.13 21.43
N ALA A 631 2.65 9.00 21.55
CA ALA A 631 2.58 10.25 20.82
C ALA A 631 3.68 11.25 21.23
N ARG A 632 4.03 11.30 22.52
CA ARG A 632 5.08 12.22 23.02
C ARG A 632 6.45 11.96 22.40
N ASN A 633 6.86 10.70 22.25
CA ASN A 633 8.17 10.37 21.68
C ASN A 633 8.26 10.70 20.18
N VAL A 634 7.14 10.60 19.45
CA VAL A 634 7.07 10.98 18.02
C VAL A 634 7.17 12.51 17.87
N VAL A 635 6.52 13.25 18.77
CA VAL A 635 6.54 14.74 18.77
C VAL A 635 7.89 15.29 19.22
N GLU A 636 8.51 14.71 20.24
CA GLU A 636 9.85 15.11 20.69
C GLU A 636 10.92 14.84 19.64
N SER A 637 10.83 13.69 18.94
CA SER A 637 11.73 13.37 17.83
C SER A 637 11.55 14.33 16.65
N ALA A 638 10.32 14.76 16.34
CA ALA A 638 10.05 15.75 15.29
C ALA A 638 10.51 17.16 15.67
N ARG A 639 10.40 17.57 16.93
CA ARG A 639 10.91 18.87 17.43
C ARG A 639 12.43 18.95 17.35
N ASN A 640 13.14 17.86 17.65
CA ASN A 640 14.61 17.79 17.61
C ASN A 640 15.20 17.82 16.20
N VAL A 641 14.41 17.53 15.16
CA VAL A 641 14.84 17.59 13.75
C VAL A 641 14.78 19.02 13.19
N VAL A 642 14.01 19.92 13.82
CA VAL A 642 13.79 21.29 13.33
C VAL A 642 14.80 22.32 13.92
N GLU A 643 15.53 21.96 14.99
CA GLU A 643 16.56 22.83 15.54
C GLU A 643 17.97 22.43 15.04
N PRO A 644 18.70 23.30 14.34
CA PRO A 644 20.12 23.06 14.06
C PRO A 644 20.91 23.17 15.38
N SER A 645 21.55 22.09 15.79
CA SER A 645 22.38 22.06 17.00
C SER A 645 23.42 23.18 16.99
N PRO A 646 23.59 23.95 18.08
CA PRO A 646 24.74 24.83 18.24
C PRO A 646 26.01 23.96 18.35
N LYS A 647 27.03 24.33 17.57
CA LYS A 647 28.35 23.72 17.64
C LYS A 647 28.92 23.92 19.05
N SER A 648 29.06 22.85 19.81
CA SER A 648 29.80 22.86 21.07
C SER A 648 31.19 22.28 20.86
N ASP A 649 32.19 23.08 21.24
CA ASP A 649 33.63 22.79 21.22
C ASP A 649 33.94 21.53 22.04
N ALA A 650 34.81 20.72 21.46
CA ALA A 650 35.33 19.47 22.04
C ALA A 650 36.14 19.72 23.33
N LYS A 651 35.80 18.98 24.38
CA LYS A 651 36.76 18.58 25.42
C LYS A 651 36.58 17.08 25.65
N GLU A 652 37.70 16.36 25.43
CA GLU A 652 37.84 14.95 25.80
C GLU A 652 37.62 14.72 27.29
N PRO A 653 37.03 13.62 27.69
CA PRO A 653 37.27 13.03 29.01
C PRO A 653 37.96 11.69 28.94
N THR A 654 38.96 11.58 29.82
CA THR A 654 39.82 10.48 30.19
C THR A 654 39.05 9.22 30.55
N ALA A 655 39.67 8.07 30.24
CA ALA A 655 39.24 6.73 30.53
C ALA A 655 39.15 6.43 32.03
N ASP A 656 38.06 5.77 32.44
CA ASP A 656 38.05 4.82 33.56
C ASP A 656 36.99 3.75 33.29
N ALA A 657 37.44 2.47 33.24
CA ALA A 657 36.62 1.30 33.00
C ALA A 657 36.01 0.79 34.30
N PRO A 658 34.77 0.39 34.30
CA PRO A 658 34.28 -0.53 35.33
C PRO A 658 34.02 -1.94 34.81
N THR A 659 34.43 -2.82 35.64
CA THR A 659 34.42 -4.27 35.78
C THR A 659 33.15 -4.97 35.32
N ILE A 660 33.36 -6.09 34.64
CA ILE A 660 32.37 -7.08 34.19
C ILE A 660 31.60 -7.67 35.41
N GLY A 661 30.30 -7.46 35.44
CA GLY A 661 29.32 -8.11 36.33
C GLY A 661 28.55 -9.22 35.60
N GLN A 662 28.35 -10.33 36.31
CA GLN A 662 27.82 -11.62 35.86
C GLN A 662 26.42 -11.57 35.22
N PRO A 663 26.03 -12.59 34.41
CA PRO A 663 24.76 -12.61 33.70
C PRO A 663 23.59 -12.87 34.65
N VAL A 664 22.58 -12.02 34.62
CA VAL A 664 21.30 -12.22 35.30
C VAL A 664 20.47 -13.16 34.44
N THR A 665 20.18 -14.34 34.98
CA THR A 665 19.27 -15.33 34.43
C THR A 665 17.85 -14.77 34.36
N ALA A 666 17.23 -14.80 33.19
CA ALA A 666 15.83 -14.47 32.99
C ALA A 666 14.90 -15.48 33.69
N PRO A 667 13.82 -15.04 34.32
CA PRO A 667 12.84 -15.96 34.89
C PRO A 667 11.97 -16.56 33.79
N THR A 668 12.10 -17.86 33.58
CA THR A 668 11.22 -18.70 32.75
C THR A 668 9.97 -19.08 33.54
N ASP A 669 8.92 -18.27 33.49
CA ASP A 669 7.57 -18.70 33.87
C ASP A 669 6.57 -18.30 32.76
N PRO A 670 6.12 -19.25 31.91
CA PRO A 670 5.17 -18.97 30.85
C PRO A 670 3.74 -18.69 31.32
N ARG A 671 3.45 -18.78 32.63
CA ARG A 671 2.08 -18.61 33.14
C ARG A 671 1.70 -17.19 33.53
N ARG A 672 2.59 -16.21 33.42
CA ARG A 672 2.28 -14.80 33.69
C ARG A 672 1.66 -13.99 32.55
N PHE A 673 1.51 -14.57 31.39
CA PHE A 673 0.83 -13.94 30.25
C PHE A 673 -0.50 -14.65 29.90
N ALA A 674 -1.31 -14.95 30.91
CA ALA A 674 -2.68 -15.35 30.67
C ALA A 674 -3.47 -14.13 30.18
N ALA A 675 -3.85 -14.19 28.90
CA ALA A 675 -5.04 -13.61 28.29
C ALA A 675 -5.53 -12.26 28.85
N ALA A 676 -4.90 -11.16 28.42
CA ALA A 676 -5.68 -9.97 28.17
C ALA A 676 -6.45 -10.20 26.85
N ASN A 677 -7.76 -10.32 26.93
CA ASN A 677 -8.64 -10.40 25.77
C ASN A 677 -8.31 -9.23 24.82
N PRO A 678 -8.19 -9.43 23.48
CA PRO A 678 -7.97 -8.35 22.55
C PRO A 678 -9.17 -7.39 22.42
N GLY A 679 -10.16 -7.47 23.31
CA GLY A 679 -11.36 -6.65 23.41
C GLY A 679 -11.33 -5.51 24.43
N ASP A 680 -10.29 -5.37 25.26
CA ASP A 680 -10.19 -4.31 26.28
C ASP A 680 -9.48 -3.04 25.80
N GLY A 681 -9.57 -2.68 24.51
CA GLY A 681 -9.54 -1.27 24.11
C GLY A 681 -10.75 -0.57 24.74
N MET A 682 -10.62 0.65 25.26
CA MET A 682 -11.73 1.45 25.79
C MET A 682 -12.98 1.16 24.97
N SER A 683 -13.99 0.51 25.55
CA SER A 683 -15.25 0.26 24.89
C SER A 683 -15.75 1.61 24.39
N GLN A 684 -16.04 1.74 23.11
CA GLN A 684 -16.61 2.98 22.52
C GLN A 684 -18.04 3.22 23.02
N GLU A 685 -18.59 2.26 23.80
CA GLU A 685 -19.85 2.37 24.52
C GLU A 685 -19.73 3.47 25.58
N GLY A 686 -20.45 4.58 25.33
CA GLY A 686 -20.50 5.74 26.23
C GLY A 686 -19.72 6.99 25.76
N LEU A 687 -18.92 6.94 24.68
CA LEU A 687 -18.29 8.14 24.11
C LEU A 687 -19.29 8.91 23.25
N THR A 688 -19.48 10.20 23.56
CA THR A 688 -20.28 11.09 22.71
C THR A 688 -19.47 11.50 21.48
N PRO A 689 -19.91 11.20 20.25
CA PRO A 689 -19.23 11.63 19.03
C PRO A 689 -19.19 13.16 18.89
N TYR A 690 -18.15 13.70 18.26
CA TYR A 690 -18.15 15.12 17.89
C TYR A 690 -19.21 15.36 16.80
N PRO A 691 -19.99 16.45 16.88
CA PRO A 691 -21.05 16.74 15.93
C PRO A 691 -20.49 17.19 14.57
N LEU A 692 -21.06 16.65 13.49
CA LEU A 692 -20.73 17.01 12.11
C LEU A 692 -22.03 17.19 11.31
N PRO A 693 -22.82 18.24 11.59
CA PRO A 693 -24.14 18.39 11.02
C PRO A 693 -24.11 18.80 9.54
N LEU A 694 -25.12 18.38 8.80
CA LEU A 694 -25.40 18.85 7.45
C LEU A 694 -26.04 20.25 7.50
N ARG A 695 -25.50 21.21 6.72
CA ARG A 695 -25.98 22.60 6.62
C ARG A 695 -26.23 22.97 5.16
N PRO A 696 -27.26 23.78 4.87
CA PRO A 696 -27.44 24.35 3.53
C PRO A 696 -26.20 25.13 3.06
N ALA A 697 -25.87 25.01 1.79
CA ALA A 697 -24.74 25.69 1.18
C ALA A 697 -25.04 26.12 -0.26
N PRO A 698 -24.54 27.27 -0.70
CA PRO A 698 -24.72 27.72 -2.08
C PRO A 698 -24.16 26.73 -3.09
N GLY A 699 -24.93 26.45 -4.17
CA GLY A 699 -24.48 25.61 -5.27
C GLY A 699 -24.39 24.11 -4.97
N LEU A 700 -24.86 23.64 -3.80
CA LEU A 700 -24.92 22.23 -3.45
C LEU A 700 -26.36 21.85 -3.05
N PRO A 701 -26.99 20.88 -3.74
CA PRO A 701 -28.38 20.50 -3.47
C PRO A 701 -28.68 20.09 -2.03
N LEU A 702 -27.72 19.43 -1.35
CA LEU A 702 -27.87 19.00 0.03
C LEU A 702 -27.06 19.86 1.00
N GLY A 703 -26.11 20.66 0.50
CA GLY A 703 -25.28 21.52 1.33
C GLY A 703 -23.92 20.89 1.71
N TRP A 704 -23.38 21.26 2.89
CA TRP A 704 -22.11 20.72 3.36
C TRP A 704 -22.17 20.17 4.79
N LEU A 705 -21.28 19.22 5.09
CA LEU A 705 -20.99 18.79 6.45
C LEU A 705 -20.18 19.89 7.14
N ASP A 706 -20.70 20.44 8.23
CA ASP A 706 -20.11 21.57 8.94
C ASP A 706 -19.18 21.08 10.06
N TRP A 707 -17.88 21.27 9.88
CA TRP A 707 -16.84 20.90 10.85
C TRP A 707 -16.73 21.85 12.04
N GLU A 708 -17.38 23.01 12.04
CA GLU A 708 -17.24 24.01 13.12
C GLU A 708 -17.66 23.49 14.51
N PRO A 709 -18.84 22.82 14.67
CA PRO A 709 -19.21 22.26 15.97
C PRO A 709 -18.22 21.19 16.46
N LEU A 710 -17.72 20.32 15.55
CA LEU A 710 -16.69 19.34 15.87
C LEU A 710 -15.43 20.01 16.41
N LEU A 711 -14.97 21.07 15.76
CA LEU A 711 -13.76 21.82 16.16
C LEU A 711 -13.93 22.49 17.52
N ARG A 712 -15.09 23.08 17.82
CA ARG A 712 -15.41 23.69 19.11
C ARG A 712 -15.35 22.67 20.24
N ASP A 713 -15.98 21.51 20.09
CA ASP A 713 -15.94 20.45 21.09
C ASP A 713 -14.54 19.88 21.28
N LEU A 714 -13.76 19.71 20.20
CA LEU A 714 -12.36 19.30 20.27
C LEU A 714 -11.50 20.29 21.06
N LEU A 715 -11.69 21.58 20.85
CA LEU A 715 -10.98 22.64 21.58
C LEU A 715 -11.37 22.67 23.07
N ALA A 716 -12.65 22.46 23.39
CA ALA A 716 -13.14 22.33 24.76
C ALA A 716 -12.50 21.12 25.47
N ASP A 717 -12.49 19.94 24.83
CA ASP A 717 -11.82 18.74 25.36
C ASP A 717 -10.33 19.00 25.64
N ARG A 718 -9.66 19.70 24.74
CA ARG A 718 -8.24 20.07 24.91
C ARG A 718 -8.03 21.04 26.08
N ALA A 719 -8.93 22.00 26.26
CA ALA A 719 -8.88 22.96 27.39
C ALA A 719 -9.13 22.28 28.74
N GLU A 720 -10.03 21.28 28.75
CA GLU A 720 -10.35 20.47 29.94
C GLU A 720 -9.30 19.39 30.25
N GLY A 721 -8.28 19.23 29.37
CA GLY A 721 -7.22 18.24 29.55
C GLY A 721 -7.65 16.80 29.24
N GLN A 722 -8.67 16.61 28.43
CA GLN A 722 -9.11 15.27 28.00
C GLN A 722 -7.96 14.53 27.28
N PRO A 723 -7.84 13.20 27.48
CA PRO A 723 -6.81 12.42 26.82
C PRO A 723 -6.89 12.51 25.28
N PRO A 724 -5.79 12.75 24.56
CA PRO A 724 -5.80 12.77 23.10
C PRO A 724 -6.41 11.54 22.45
N ALA A 725 -6.32 10.37 23.09
CA ALA A 725 -6.94 9.13 22.64
C ALA A 725 -8.47 9.18 22.65
N ALA A 726 -9.08 9.76 23.68
CA ALA A 726 -10.52 9.96 23.75
C ALA A 726 -10.99 10.93 22.66
N SER A 727 -10.28 12.05 22.47
CA SER A 727 -10.57 13.00 21.38
C SER A 727 -10.43 12.38 19.99
N ALA A 728 -9.41 11.54 19.77
CA ALA A 728 -9.23 10.83 18.51
C ALA A 728 -10.35 9.82 18.25
N ALA A 729 -10.84 9.10 19.27
CA ALA A 729 -11.98 8.18 19.16
C ALA A 729 -13.29 8.94 18.88
N ARG A 730 -13.59 10.03 19.62
CA ARG A 730 -14.75 10.90 19.39
C ARG A 730 -14.74 11.50 17.98
N PHE A 731 -13.56 11.87 17.46
CA PHE A 731 -13.39 12.36 16.10
C PHE A 731 -13.77 11.33 15.05
N HIS A 732 -13.27 10.09 15.14
CA HIS A 732 -13.61 9.01 14.18
C HIS A 732 -15.11 8.67 14.24
N LEU A 733 -15.69 8.58 15.43
CA LEU A 733 -17.13 8.37 15.63
C LEU A 733 -17.95 9.50 15.03
N GLY A 734 -17.56 10.76 15.24
CA GLY A 734 -18.22 11.94 14.68
C GLY A 734 -18.20 11.96 13.15
N LEU A 735 -17.02 11.65 12.57
CA LEU A 735 -16.87 11.55 11.12
C LEU A 735 -17.75 10.43 10.55
N SER A 736 -17.63 9.20 11.08
CA SER A 736 -18.40 8.06 10.56
C SER A 736 -19.89 8.30 10.65
N ARG A 737 -20.39 8.91 11.74
CA ARG A 737 -21.80 9.25 11.94
C ARG A 737 -22.28 10.35 10.97
N GLY A 738 -21.55 11.46 10.87
CA GLY A 738 -21.93 12.57 9.98
C GLY A 738 -21.95 12.14 8.50
N LEU A 739 -20.97 11.32 8.08
CA LEU A 739 -20.91 10.75 6.73
C LEU A 739 -22.06 9.75 6.49
N ALA A 740 -22.40 8.90 7.46
CA ALA A 740 -23.55 7.99 7.35
C ALA A 740 -24.89 8.75 7.27
N GLU A 741 -25.11 9.75 8.12
CA GLU A 741 -26.30 10.60 8.11
C GLU A 741 -26.46 11.33 6.77
N LEU A 742 -25.37 11.87 6.19
CA LEU A 742 -25.37 12.48 4.85
C LEU A 742 -25.82 11.49 3.78
N LEU A 743 -25.25 10.28 3.77
CA LEU A 743 -25.58 9.24 2.78
C LEU A 743 -27.02 8.78 2.91
N LEU A 744 -27.53 8.60 4.11
CA LEU A 744 -28.93 8.24 4.38
C LEU A 744 -29.89 9.34 3.91
N HIS A 745 -29.55 10.60 4.20
CA HIS A 745 -30.35 11.75 3.74
C HIS A 745 -30.42 11.83 2.22
N ALA A 746 -29.30 11.48 1.53
CA ALA A 746 -29.26 11.48 0.06
C ALA A 746 -29.97 10.26 -0.55
N ALA A 747 -29.89 9.09 0.10
CA ALA A 747 -30.39 7.81 -0.41
C ALA A 747 -31.92 7.72 -0.39
N GLY A 748 -32.58 8.18 0.70
CA GLY A 748 -34.01 8.05 0.88
C GLY A 748 -34.84 8.62 -0.26
N PRO A 749 -34.70 9.91 -0.62
CA PRO A 749 -35.48 10.53 -1.71
C PRO A 749 -35.23 9.93 -3.09
N ARG A 750 -34.04 9.28 -3.29
CA ARG A 750 -33.63 8.68 -4.56
C ARG A 750 -33.96 7.20 -4.69
N GLY A 751 -34.47 6.58 -3.63
CA GLY A 751 -34.68 5.13 -3.57
C GLY A 751 -33.39 4.33 -3.79
N CYS A 752 -32.24 4.92 -3.44
CA CYS A 752 -30.94 4.33 -3.71
C CYS A 752 -30.47 3.50 -2.51
N HIS A 753 -30.10 2.24 -2.75
CA HIS A 753 -29.55 1.36 -1.72
C HIS A 753 -28.04 1.08 -1.89
N GLN A 754 -27.47 1.39 -3.05
CA GLN A 754 -26.05 1.16 -3.34
C GLN A 754 -25.24 2.43 -3.10
N VAL A 755 -24.17 2.30 -2.32
CA VAL A 755 -23.28 3.39 -1.96
C VAL A 755 -21.83 2.98 -2.23
N VAL A 756 -21.11 3.80 -2.96
CA VAL A 756 -19.66 3.64 -3.20
C VAL A 756 -18.89 4.51 -2.22
N LEU A 757 -17.87 3.94 -1.59
CA LEU A 757 -16.90 4.62 -0.74
C LEU A 757 -15.53 4.59 -1.43
N ALA A 758 -15.00 5.75 -1.85
CA ALA A 758 -13.77 5.90 -2.63
C ALA A 758 -12.91 7.06 -2.10
N GLY A 759 -11.63 7.10 -2.49
CA GLY A 759 -10.67 8.12 -2.04
C GLY A 759 -9.76 7.67 -0.91
N GLY A 760 -8.59 8.29 -0.82
CA GLY A 760 -7.48 7.88 0.04
C GLY A 760 -7.77 7.87 1.54
N CYS A 761 -8.76 8.62 2.03
CA CYS A 761 -9.13 8.64 3.46
C CYS A 761 -9.71 7.30 3.93
N PHE A 762 -10.27 6.48 3.03
CA PHE A 762 -10.76 5.14 3.36
C PHE A 762 -9.66 4.08 3.51
N GLN A 763 -8.39 4.46 3.39
CA GLN A 763 -7.26 3.67 3.90
C GLN A 763 -7.27 3.58 5.44
N ASN A 764 -7.92 4.53 6.13
CA ASN A 764 -8.18 4.47 7.56
C ASN A 764 -9.21 3.37 7.87
N ALA A 765 -8.71 2.22 8.32
CA ALA A 765 -9.54 1.03 8.55
C ALA A 765 -10.59 1.22 9.68
N LEU A 766 -10.31 2.11 10.64
CA LEU A 766 -11.27 2.41 11.72
C LEU A 766 -12.48 3.19 11.17
N LEU A 767 -12.20 4.28 10.43
CA LEU A 767 -13.27 5.07 9.79
C LEU A 767 -14.10 4.20 8.85
N LEU A 768 -13.44 3.42 7.99
CA LEU A 768 -14.14 2.56 7.02
C LEU A 768 -15.02 1.53 7.73
N ARG A 769 -14.53 0.80 8.73
CA ARG A 769 -15.32 -0.19 9.49
C ARG A 769 -16.53 0.44 10.15
N GLN A 770 -16.36 1.54 10.89
CA GLN A 770 -17.46 2.22 11.57
C GLN A 770 -18.53 2.69 10.58
N LEU A 771 -18.12 3.20 9.41
CA LEU A 771 -19.06 3.65 8.38
C LEU A 771 -19.79 2.46 7.74
N LEU A 772 -19.09 1.35 7.43
CA LEU A 772 -19.71 0.14 6.88
C LEU A 772 -20.78 -0.44 7.82
N GLU A 773 -20.50 -0.50 9.13
CA GLU A 773 -21.44 -0.98 10.15
C GLU A 773 -22.71 -0.11 10.19
N GLN A 774 -22.56 1.22 10.24
CA GLN A 774 -23.70 2.14 10.30
C GLN A 774 -24.56 2.11 9.03
N LEU A 775 -23.93 2.08 7.85
CA LEU A 775 -24.67 2.03 6.57
C LEU A 775 -25.47 0.73 6.42
N ARG A 776 -24.87 -0.41 6.79
CA ARG A 776 -25.57 -1.71 6.75
C ARG A 776 -26.71 -1.79 7.76
N ALA A 777 -26.48 -1.30 8.98
CA ALA A 777 -27.53 -1.24 9.99
C ALA A 777 -28.74 -0.40 9.52
N ALA A 778 -28.49 0.59 8.66
CA ALA A 778 -29.51 1.42 8.03
C ALA A 778 -30.06 0.85 6.71
N GLY A 779 -29.70 -0.37 6.31
CA GLY A 779 -30.19 -1.05 5.10
C GLY A 779 -29.53 -0.67 3.79
N LEU A 780 -28.43 0.12 3.81
CA LEU A 780 -27.64 0.43 2.64
C LEU A 780 -26.62 -0.66 2.34
N ARG A 781 -26.20 -0.76 1.08
CA ARG A 781 -25.20 -1.70 0.57
C ARG A 781 -23.92 -0.92 0.20
N PRO A 782 -22.95 -0.78 1.13
CA PRO A 782 -21.71 -0.07 0.85
C PRO A 782 -20.72 -0.94 0.07
N HIS A 783 -20.06 -0.32 -0.93
CA HIS A 783 -19.03 -0.90 -1.79
C HIS A 783 -17.75 -0.06 -1.70
N TRP A 784 -16.59 -0.73 -1.68
CA TRP A 784 -15.27 -0.07 -1.62
C TRP A 784 -14.22 -0.85 -2.42
N GLY A 785 -13.10 -0.22 -2.77
CA GLY A 785 -12.02 -0.84 -3.53
C GLY A 785 -11.37 -2.00 -2.79
N GLN A 786 -11.20 -3.13 -3.45
CA GLN A 786 -10.60 -4.37 -2.92
C GLN A 786 -9.40 -4.81 -3.77
N GLN A 787 -9.55 -4.85 -5.10
CA GLN A 787 -8.53 -5.28 -6.06
C GLN A 787 -7.66 -4.12 -6.54
N LEU A 788 -8.15 -2.89 -6.44
CA LEU A 788 -7.41 -1.66 -6.69
C LEU A 788 -7.34 -0.81 -5.41
N PRO A 789 -6.26 -0.03 -5.25
CA PRO A 789 -6.18 0.94 -4.16
C PRO A 789 -7.33 1.94 -4.21
N CYS A 790 -7.91 2.27 -3.05
CA CYS A 790 -8.92 3.34 -2.96
C CYS A 790 -8.32 4.74 -3.13
N ASN A 791 -6.98 4.87 -3.09
CA ASN A 791 -6.22 6.10 -3.37
C ASN A 791 -5.91 6.27 -4.86
N ASP A 792 -5.10 7.25 -5.24
CA ASP A 792 -4.74 7.61 -6.61
C ASP A 792 -4.20 6.45 -7.46
N GLY A 793 -3.65 5.41 -6.83
CA GLY A 793 -3.23 4.18 -7.51
C GLY A 793 -4.38 3.41 -8.20
N GLY A 794 -5.64 3.76 -7.91
CA GLY A 794 -6.82 3.18 -8.56
C GLY A 794 -7.44 4.04 -9.66
N LEU A 795 -7.03 5.31 -9.81
CA LEU A 795 -7.68 6.29 -10.69
C LEU A 795 -7.76 5.85 -12.15
N ALA A 796 -6.73 5.20 -12.68
CA ALA A 796 -6.66 4.83 -14.09
C ALA A 796 -7.82 3.93 -14.53
N LEU A 797 -8.30 3.00 -13.68
CA LEU A 797 -9.49 2.20 -13.99
C LEU A 797 -10.74 3.07 -14.09
N GLY A 798 -10.93 4.00 -13.16
CA GLY A 798 -12.07 4.93 -13.16
C GLY A 798 -12.06 5.87 -14.37
N GLN A 799 -10.88 6.33 -14.80
CA GLN A 799 -10.72 7.13 -16.03
C GLN A 799 -11.16 6.34 -17.26
N ILE A 800 -10.73 5.09 -17.38
CA ILE A 800 -11.17 4.19 -18.45
C ILE A 800 -12.69 4.01 -18.43
N TRP A 801 -13.25 3.77 -17.23
CA TRP A 801 -14.68 3.52 -17.11
C TRP A 801 -15.53 4.75 -17.40
N ALA A 802 -15.10 5.95 -16.98
CA ALA A 802 -15.72 7.22 -17.34
C ALA A 802 -15.79 7.43 -18.87
N ALA A 803 -14.67 7.17 -19.55
CA ALA A 803 -14.61 7.31 -21.01
C ALA A 803 -15.52 6.29 -21.72
N ARG A 804 -15.64 5.07 -21.21
CA ARG A 804 -16.51 4.03 -21.80
C ARG A 804 -17.99 4.32 -21.61
N LEU A 805 -18.38 4.87 -20.46
CA LEU A 805 -19.74 5.25 -20.17
C LEU A 805 -20.11 6.61 -20.79
N GLY A 806 -19.14 7.43 -21.21
CA GLY A 806 -19.36 8.81 -21.63
C GLY A 806 -19.84 9.72 -20.49
N VAL A 807 -19.52 9.37 -19.23
CA VAL A 807 -19.98 10.08 -18.04
C VAL A 807 -19.01 11.19 -17.63
N SER A 808 -19.53 12.40 -17.45
CA SER A 808 -18.83 13.56 -16.90
C SER A 808 -19.63 14.20 -15.76
N ILE A 809 -19.01 15.09 -14.97
CA ILE A 809 -19.75 15.88 -13.98
C ILE A 809 -20.48 17.01 -14.71
N THR A 810 -21.78 17.13 -14.43
CA THR A 810 -22.66 18.20 -14.94
C THR A 810 -22.92 19.22 -13.83
N PRO A 811 -23.18 20.51 -14.18
CA PRO A 811 -23.70 21.49 -13.23
C PRO A 811 -25.03 21.03 -12.63
N ALA A 812 -25.29 21.36 -11.36
CA ALA A 812 -26.60 21.14 -10.77
C ALA A 812 -27.66 21.92 -11.54
N GLU A 813 -28.85 21.32 -11.78
CA GLU A 813 -29.96 22.00 -12.42
C GLU A 813 -30.35 23.26 -11.60
N GLY A 814 -30.23 24.44 -12.22
CA GLY A 814 -30.50 25.73 -11.60
C GLY A 814 -29.29 26.68 -11.46
N SER A 815 -28.06 26.23 -11.68
CA SER A 815 -26.86 27.08 -11.67
C SER A 815 -26.47 27.55 -13.08
N ARG A 816 -27.41 28.10 -13.87
CA ARG A 816 -27.04 28.91 -15.03
C ARG A 816 -26.44 30.21 -14.50
N VAL A 817 -25.13 30.31 -14.50
CA VAL A 817 -24.43 31.58 -14.42
C VAL A 817 -24.46 32.15 -15.83
N ASP A 818 -25.25 33.21 -16.04
CA ASP A 818 -25.12 34.02 -17.24
C ASP A 818 -23.70 34.56 -17.29
N VAL A 819 -22.99 34.24 -18.36
CA VAL A 819 -21.62 34.68 -18.66
C VAL A 819 -21.64 36.18 -19.05
#